data_d69a8712c1e897c370c154ee9a9816de
#
_entry.id   d69a8712c1e897c370c154ee9a9816de
#
_cell.length_a   1.000
_cell.length_b   1.000
_cell.length_c   1.000
_cell.angle_alpha   90.00
_cell.angle_beta   90.00
_cell.angle_gamma   90.00
#
_symmetry.space_group_name_H-M   'P 1'
#
loop_
_entity.id
_entity.type
_entity.pdbx_description
1 polymer ?
#
loop_
_entity_poly.entity_id
_entity_poly.type
_entity_poly.pdbx_seq_one_letter_code
_entity_poly.pdbx_strand_id
1 'polypeptide(L)'
;VIDSSTVNLDAGPPGRQHTWAMAAGARCDVCPMRNAGRGPVPPTLPPGEMDILVIGEAPGHNEIDAGQVLIGASGKEIRTALQQAGADMSRVGLTNAAMCAPLEEMKKHIQKCRRAKVPNVIECCRPRLRAELSRAKFAILMGSASMAGVEIHGSVMEMRGMPAQIPNGPRAVPITHAAYVLREEGRRMRPIFHADVKKAVRISRGGDTWQDPAYFIPTTADQVVNFLRAHPGRLAVDVETDGKDPWTCNLRRIGIGNASEVMIYSPLSVKGHWMLPPHEIQAQSRAIAAHIQQAPRLDLHNGIAYDSIVLWRHGMPLVDAKVFDTLVAHQIGITSELPHKLDFLGSMYTDVRYWKKDVKHSEVKDDATLDKYLSFDIGVTWTSAPYVEQNLRGAAQEHIYAIDSELFRIGRSMSALGVGVDREKQLAFATEYQKRSNELLLEFQTIAGTDVNPNSVPQMKKLLYETLGLPILEEHMTESGEPSTAEPVLLELLGMGLDPRGEKIIHALLGVREAEKLLGTYTGHVEDGKIVGGPLIHADGRVRTTWRPGKTSGRWGSSDPLNMQNVPKKLRAMFVPAPGNIFVAADMSAVELRMIALLAGDEILIEAFKAFDEKRGPDVHIFNACGLFRCRPEDVTDEIRNFVKRFVYALNYDAQPPTIYQTLSLLRDDKLRPLFPHLTLPEVERTYNAWWKLHPSIPDWKKRLIQSWRARGYIATEYHKRKRFFIGGESATEMGNLPIQGASADLQNDAIRAVVSMYPFNFEKRRGLSINGHDQIVVECGEDEAEDVKR
;
A
#
# COMPACT_ATOMS: atom_id res chain seq x y z
N VAL A 1 -22.02 3.06 40.41
CA VAL A 1 -22.70 1.73 40.42
C VAL A 1 -23.42 1.64 39.10
N ILE A 2 -22.77 1.13 38.06
CA ILE A 2 -23.43 0.84 36.77
C ILE A 2 -24.03 -0.55 36.94
N ASP A 3 -25.32 -0.60 36.81
CA ASP A 3 -26.16 -1.80 36.95
C ASP A 3 -25.68 -2.89 35.98
N SER A 4 -25.28 -4.04 36.51
CA SER A 4 -24.86 -5.24 35.80
C SER A 4 -25.99 -5.90 34.99
N SER A 5 -27.20 -5.36 35.04
CA SER A 5 -28.41 -5.89 34.38
C SER A 5 -28.59 -5.45 32.92
N THR A 6 -27.78 -4.55 32.37
CA THR A 6 -27.94 -4.04 30.99
C THR A 6 -27.17 -4.81 29.90
N VAL A 7 -26.50 -5.90 30.23
CA VAL A 7 -26.07 -6.89 29.25
C VAL A 7 -27.21 -7.88 29.04
N ASN A 8 -28.16 -7.53 28.18
CA ASN A 8 -29.26 -8.42 27.81
C ASN A 8 -28.68 -9.65 27.10
N LEU A 9 -28.46 -10.70 27.85
CA LEU A 9 -28.09 -12.04 27.37
C LEU A 9 -29.40 -12.75 27.10
N ASP A 10 -30.00 -12.60 25.93
CA ASP A 10 -31.15 -13.39 25.52
C ASP A 10 -30.85 -14.87 25.75
N ALA A 11 -31.64 -15.48 26.61
CA ALA A 11 -31.53 -16.87 26.96
C ALA A 11 -31.78 -17.74 25.72
N GLY A 12 -30.72 -18.30 25.16
CA GLY A 12 -30.80 -19.37 24.17
C GLY A 12 -31.37 -20.65 24.80
N PRO A 13 -31.69 -21.69 24.00
CA PRO A 13 -32.30 -22.91 24.46
C PRO A 13 -31.49 -23.56 25.60
N PRO A 14 -32.16 -24.25 26.56
CA PRO A 14 -31.56 -24.66 27.81
C PRO A 14 -30.37 -25.62 27.64
N GLY A 15 -29.23 -25.19 28.14
CA GLY A 15 -28.24 -26.01 28.76
C GLY A 15 -27.50 -27.06 27.91
N ARG A 16 -26.59 -26.67 27.03
CA ARG A 16 -25.42 -27.52 26.77
C ARG A 16 -24.55 -27.46 28.02
N GLN A 17 -24.31 -28.66 28.65
CA GLN A 17 -23.56 -28.76 29.90
C GLN A 17 -22.11 -28.34 29.67
N HIS A 18 -21.69 -27.22 30.25
CA HIS A 18 -20.29 -26.73 30.23
C HIS A 18 -19.39 -27.54 31.19
N THR A 19 -19.90 -28.62 31.79
CA THR A 19 -19.22 -29.44 32.78
C THR A 19 -17.86 -29.97 32.31
N TRP A 20 -17.77 -30.48 31.08
CA TRP A 20 -16.50 -30.96 30.54
C TRP A 20 -15.52 -29.82 30.31
N ALA A 21 -15.98 -28.62 29.84
CA ALA A 21 -15.13 -27.47 29.62
C ALA A 21 -14.58 -26.92 30.95
N MET A 22 -15.40 -26.91 32.01
CA MET A 22 -14.96 -26.54 33.36
C MET A 22 -14.01 -27.59 33.96
N ALA A 23 -14.28 -28.87 33.75
CA ALA A 23 -13.36 -29.94 34.14
C ALA A 23 -12.00 -29.86 33.43
N ALA A 24 -11.97 -29.35 32.19
CA ALA A 24 -10.76 -29.04 31.45
C ALA A 24 -10.11 -27.71 31.86
N GLY A 25 -10.68 -26.97 32.82
CA GLY A 25 -10.13 -25.73 33.36
C GLY A 25 -10.71 -24.42 32.81
N ALA A 26 -11.72 -24.45 31.92
CA ALA A 26 -12.36 -23.23 31.44
C ALA A 26 -13.17 -22.55 32.58
N ARG A 27 -13.11 -21.23 32.63
CA ARG A 27 -13.79 -20.37 33.61
C ARG A 27 -15.21 -20.02 33.13
N CYS A 28 -16.05 -21.06 32.91
CA CYS A 28 -17.41 -20.87 32.43
C CYS A 28 -18.33 -20.20 33.45
N ASP A 29 -17.99 -20.25 34.74
CA ASP A 29 -18.70 -19.61 35.86
C ASP A 29 -18.78 -18.08 35.74
N VAL A 30 -17.72 -17.44 35.20
CA VAL A 30 -17.63 -15.99 35.00
C VAL A 30 -17.69 -15.59 33.52
N CYS A 31 -17.92 -16.54 32.62
CA CYS A 31 -17.89 -16.32 31.19
C CYS A 31 -19.21 -15.71 30.67
N PRO A 32 -19.20 -14.59 29.96
CA PRO A 32 -20.42 -14.00 29.37
C PRO A 32 -21.14 -14.93 28.40
N MET A 33 -20.44 -15.94 27.84
CA MET A 33 -21.01 -16.90 26.87
C MET A 33 -21.67 -18.13 27.50
N ARG A 34 -21.64 -18.28 28.84
CA ARG A 34 -22.20 -19.46 29.53
C ARG A 34 -23.63 -19.76 29.12
N ASN A 35 -24.46 -18.74 29.01
CA ASN A 35 -25.89 -18.85 28.71
C ASN A 35 -26.24 -18.44 27.25
N ALA A 36 -25.27 -18.14 26.40
CA ALA A 36 -25.52 -17.67 25.04
C ALA A 36 -25.86 -18.78 24.03
N GLY A 37 -25.92 -20.05 24.43
CA GLY A 37 -26.42 -21.17 23.62
C GLY A 37 -25.59 -21.64 22.42
N ARG A 38 -24.48 -20.96 22.06
CA ARG A 38 -23.64 -21.27 20.90
C ARG A 38 -22.34 -22.00 21.26
N GLY A 39 -22.45 -23.19 21.82
CA GLY A 39 -21.33 -24.01 22.28
C GLY A 39 -21.61 -24.57 23.66
N PRO A 40 -20.61 -25.13 24.34
CA PRO A 40 -19.22 -25.35 23.93
C PRO A 40 -19.06 -26.53 22.96
N VAL A 41 -18.09 -26.38 22.02
CA VAL A 41 -17.68 -27.48 21.11
C VAL A 41 -16.33 -28.03 21.57
N PRO A 42 -16.23 -29.36 21.87
CA PRO A 42 -15.00 -29.97 22.39
C PRO A 42 -13.87 -29.98 21.36
N PRO A 43 -12.60 -29.96 21.81
CA PRO A 43 -11.45 -30.14 20.92
C PRO A 43 -11.39 -31.59 20.40
N THR A 44 -10.74 -31.82 19.29
CA THR A 44 -10.37 -33.14 18.78
C THR A 44 -8.89 -33.34 19.08
N LEU A 45 -8.55 -34.08 20.11
CA LEU A 45 -7.19 -34.31 20.55
C LEU A 45 -6.85 -35.81 20.46
N PRO A 46 -5.70 -36.16 19.86
CA PRO A 46 -5.21 -37.54 19.91
C PRO A 46 -4.84 -37.93 21.33
N PRO A 47 -4.83 -39.25 21.66
CA PRO A 47 -4.37 -39.74 22.95
C PRO A 47 -2.86 -39.45 23.12
N GLY A 48 -2.46 -39.04 24.33
CA GLY A 48 -1.06 -38.78 24.68
C GLY A 48 -0.54 -37.44 24.15
N GLU A 49 0.73 -37.42 23.79
CA GLU A 49 1.44 -36.23 23.30
C GLU A 49 1.12 -35.96 21.82
N MET A 50 0.99 -34.69 21.44
CA MET A 50 0.69 -34.23 20.09
C MET A 50 1.95 -33.61 19.44
N ASP A 51 2.17 -33.89 18.18
CA ASP A 51 3.26 -33.22 17.46
C ASP A 51 2.86 -31.77 17.13
N ILE A 52 1.59 -31.55 16.74
CA ILE A 52 1.07 -30.20 16.39
C ILE A 52 -0.31 -30.02 17.01
N LEU A 53 -0.55 -28.85 17.63
CA LEU A 53 -1.88 -28.38 18.02
C LEU A 53 -2.26 -27.19 17.13
N VAL A 54 -3.34 -27.34 16.35
CA VAL A 54 -3.92 -26.23 15.57
C VAL A 54 -4.98 -25.52 16.39
N ILE A 55 -4.86 -24.21 16.55
CA ILE A 55 -5.75 -23.40 17.37
C ILE A 55 -6.49 -22.43 16.44
N GLY A 56 -7.81 -22.62 16.28
CA GLY A 56 -8.70 -21.70 15.57
C GLY A 56 -9.23 -20.57 16.46
N GLU A 57 -10.22 -19.83 15.98
CA GLU A 57 -10.86 -18.72 16.70
C GLU A 57 -11.96 -19.22 17.64
N ALA A 58 -13.07 -19.64 17.06
CA ALA A 58 -14.29 -20.12 17.73
C ALA A 58 -15.05 -21.07 16.78
N PRO A 59 -15.97 -21.91 17.28
CA PRO A 59 -16.72 -22.80 16.42
C PRO A 59 -17.71 -22.05 15.51
N GLY A 60 -17.81 -22.48 14.25
CA GLY A 60 -18.82 -22.03 13.30
C GLY A 60 -20.17 -22.78 13.48
N HIS A 61 -21.19 -22.41 12.68
CA HIS A 61 -22.51 -23.05 12.76
C HIS A 61 -22.45 -24.58 12.59
N ASN A 62 -21.79 -25.07 11.52
CA ASN A 62 -21.68 -26.51 11.26
C ASN A 62 -20.99 -27.27 12.41
N GLU A 63 -20.05 -26.63 13.08
CA GLU A 63 -19.27 -27.18 14.17
C GLU A 63 -20.11 -27.24 15.47
N ILE A 64 -20.96 -26.24 15.69
CA ILE A 64 -21.92 -26.21 16.80
C ILE A 64 -22.96 -27.31 16.64
N ASP A 65 -23.52 -27.46 15.43
CA ASP A 65 -24.55 -28.46 15.12
C ASP A 65 -24.02 -29.88 15.23
N ALA A 66 -22.81 -30.13 14.72
CA ALA A 66 -22.16 -31.45 14.78
C ALA A 66 -21.45 -31.74 16.09
N GLY A 67 -21.21 -30.72 16.95
CA GLY A 67 -20.43 -30.90 18.18
C GLY A 67 -18.96 -31.24 17.95
N GLN A 68 -18.39 -30.88 16.79
CA GLN A 68 -17.01 -31.21 16.39
C GLN A 68 -16.28 -30.01 15.83
N VAL A 69 -15.04 -29.77 16.32
CA VAL A 69 -14.21 -28.60 15.95
C VAL A 69 -13.64 -28.72 14.51
N LEU A 70 -13.55 -27.57 13.83
CA LEU A 70 -12.86 -27.44 12.53
C LEU A 70 -13.33 -28.42 11.44
N ILE A 71 -14.62 -28.65 11.30
CA ILE A 71 -15.23 -29.49 10.23
C ILE A 71 -15.81 -28.67 9.08
N GLY A 72 -16.03 -27.36 9.26
CA GLY A 72 -16.52 -26.43 8.25
C GLY A 72 -15.49 -26.18 7.14
N ALA A 73 -15.76 -25.19 6.26
CA ALA A 73 -14.88 -24.84 5.14
C ALA A 73 -13.45 -24.50 5.60
N SER A 74 -13.31 -23.71 6.68
CA SER A 74 -12.00 -23.39 7.29
C SER A 74 -11.27 -24.62 7.80
N GLY A 75 -12.00 -25.56 8.42
CA GLY A 75 -11.44 -26.81 8.91
C GLY A 75 -10.98 -27.74 7.78
N LYS A 76 -11.72 -27.79 6.67
CA LYS A 76 -11.31 -28.54 5.46
C LYS A 76 -10.04 -27.94 4.85
N GLU A 77 -9.95 -26.62 4.75
CA GLU A 77 -8.80 -25.92 4.19
C GLU A 77 -7.52 -26.20 4.98
N ILE A 78 -7.55 -26.04 6.31
CA ILE A 78 -6.36 -26.30 7.14
C ILE A 78 -5.96 -27.78 7.15
N ARG A 79 -6.91 -28.72 7.15
CA ARG A 79 -6.62 -30.16 7.05
C ARG A 79 -5.96 -30.48 5.71
N THR A 80 -6.46 -29.93 4.61
CA THR A 80 -5.85 -30.10 3.28
C THR A 80 -4.41 -29.56 3.25
N ALA A 81 -4.18 -28.37 3.80
CA ALA A 81 -2.83 -27.78 3.88
C ALA A 81 -1.87 -28.64 4.74
N LEU A 82 -2.33 -29.18 5.88
CA LEU A 82 -1.52 -30.07 6.73
C LEU A 82 -1.17 -31.38 6.02
N GLN A 83 -2.14 -32.00 5.35
CA GLN A 83 -1.92 -33.24 4.59
C GLN A 83 -0.93 -33.01 3.45
N GLN A 84 -1.07 -31.93 2.68
CA GLN A 84 -0.14 -31.53 1.62
C GLN A 84 1.26 -31.23 2.15
N ALA A 85 1.35 -30.69 3.39
CA ALA A 85 2.62 -30.51 4.10
C ALA A 85 3.21 -31.80 4.68
N GLY A 86 2.51 -32.94 4.56
CA GLY A 86 2.94 -34.24 5.04
C GLY A 86 2.81 -34.40 6.56
N ALA A 87 1.93 -33.67 7.25
CA ALA A 87 1.69 -33.85 8.68
C ALA A 87 1.04 -35.21 8.96
N ASP A 88 1.47 -35.88 10.03
CA ASP A 88 0.79 -37.08 10.53
C ASP A 88 -0.49 -36.67 11.25
N MET A 89 -1.62 -36.77 10.57
CA MET A 89 -2.93 -36.34 11.08
C MET A 89 -3.38 -37.08 12.34
N SER A 90 -2.82 -38.26 12.61
CA SER A 90 -3.10 -39.03 13.86
C SER A 90 -2.46 -38.41 15.11
N ARG A 91 -1.47 -37.49 14.90
CA ARG A 91 -0.74 -36.78 15.95
C ARG A 91 -1.02 -35.26 15.95
N VAL A 92 -2.03 -34.82 15.17
CA VAL A 92 -2.49 -33.43 15.12
C VAL A 92 -3.72 -33.23 15.99
N GLY A 93 -3.62 -32.38 17.00
CA GLY A 93 -4.74 -31.87 17.78
C GLY A 93 -5.38 -30.66 17.11
N LEU A 94 -6.70 -30.57 17.24
CA LEU A 94 -7.51 -29.47 16.70
C LEU A 94 -8.35 -28.85 17.81
N THR A 95 -8.27 -27.52 17.98
CA THR A 95 -9.01 -26.78 19.01
C THR A 95 -9.30 -25.35 18.56
N ASN A 96 -10.05 -24.60 19.36
CA ASN A 96 -10.27 -23.17 19.21
C ASN A 96 -9.85 -22.41 20.47
N ALA A 97 -9.49 -21.14 20.31
CA ALA A 97 -9.21 -20.23 21.43
C ALA A 97 -10.44 -20.04 22.33
N ALA A 98 -11.62 -19.94 21.73
CA ALA A 98 -12.91 -19.95 22.40
C ALA A 98 -13.71 -21.18 22.01
N MET A 99 -14.30 -21.88 23.00
CA MET A 99 -15.14 -23.07 22.77
C MET A 99 -16.59 -22.72 22.43
N CYS A 100 -17.00 -21.48 22.66
CA CYS A 100 -18.32 -20.95 22.37
C CYS A 100 -18.18 -19.79 21.35
N ALA A 101 -19.08 -19.74 20.38
CA ALA A 101 -19.15 -18.63 19.42
C ALA A 101 -19.97 -17.46 20.00
N PRO A 102 -19.46 -16.22 19.97
CA PRO A 102 -20.27 -15.04 20.24
C PRO A 102 -21.41 -14.89 19.23
N LEU A 103 -22.51 -14.21 19.61
CA LEU A 103 -23.61 -13.86 18.72
C LEU A 103 -23.19 -12.78 17.67
N GLU A 104 -22.19 -12.00 18.01
CA GLU A 104 -21.56 -10.95 17.23
C GLU A 104 -20.13 -11.36 16.83
N GLU A 105 -19.48 -10.55 15.98
CA GLU A 105 -18.08 -10.77 15.65
C GLU A 105 -17.18 -10.76 16.89
N MET A 106 -16.19 -11.64 16.94
CA MET A 106 -15.26 -11.77 18.08
C MET A 106 -14.64 -10.43 18.50
N LYS A 107 -14.28 -9.58 17.56
CA LYS A 107 -13.73 -8.25 17.84
C LYS A 107 -14.71 -7.34 18.59
N LYS A 108 -15.97 -7.34 18.17
CA LYS A 108 -17.05 -6.58 18.84
C LYS A 108 -17.33 -7.13 20.23
N HIS A 109 -17.39 -8.45 20.38
CA HIS A 109 -17.53 -9.12 21.66
C HIS A 109 -16.41 -8.72 22.64
N ILE A 110 -15.15 -8.80 22.24
CA ILE A 110 -14.01 -8.42 23.08
C ILE A 110 -14.11 -6.94 23.50
N GLN A 111 -14.47 -6.03 22.58
CA GLN A 111 -14.63 -4.60 22.92
C GLN A 111 -15.78 -4.37 23.92
N LYS A 112 -16.90 -5.07 23.76
CA LYS A 112 -18.05 -4.99 24.67
C LYS A 112 -17.67 -5.46 26.09
N CYS A 113 -17.01 -6.62 26.20
CA CYS A 113 -16.51 -7.13 27.48
C CYS A 113 -15.51 -6.17 28.13
N ARG A 114 -14.58 -5.59 27.34
CA ARG A 114 -13.63 -4.59 27.82
C ARG A 114 -14.31 -3.33 28.39
N ARG A 115 -15.35 -2.83 27.70
CA ARG A 115 -16.14 -1.69 28.18
C ARG A 115 -16.89 -2.03 29.49
N ALA A 116 -17.42 -3.26 29.57
CA ALA A 116 -18.10 -3.74 30.76
C ALA A 116 -17.15 -4.17 31.89
N LYS A 117 -15.83 -4.17 31.67
CA LYS A 117 -14.80 -4.63 32.62
C LYS A 117 -15.00 -6.09 33.09
N VAL A 118 -15.48 -6.95 32.19
CA VAL A 118 -15.63 -8.39 32.42
C VAL A 118 -14.69 -9.19 31.52
N PRO A 119 -14.24 -10.39 31.90
CA PRO A 119 -13.39 -11.21 31.03
C PRO A 119 -14.16 -11.65 29.78
N ASN A 120 -13.50 -11.63 28.63
CA ASN A 120 -14.07 -12.11 27.37
C ASN A 120 -13.97 -13.64 27.27
N VAL A 121 -14.63 -14.24 26.27
CA VAL A 121 -14.70 -15.70 26.09
C VAL A 121 -13.32 -16.35 25.90
N ILE A 122 -12.35 -15.66 25.26
CA ILE A 122 -10.99 -16.17 25.06
C ILE A 122 -10.26 -16.23 26.41
N GLU A 123 -10.34 -15.18 27.20
CA GLU A 123 -9.73 -15.13 28.55
C GLU A 123 -10.33 -16.21 29.48
N CYS A 124 -11.63 -16.45 29.38
CA CYS A 124 -12.28 -17.53 30.15
C CYS A 124 -11.85 -18.92 29.70
N CYS A 125 -11.56 -19.12 28.42
CA CYS A 125 -11.12 -20.42 27.88
C CYS A 125 -9.60 -20.65 27.97
N ARG A 126 -8.79 -19.64 28.30
CA ARG A 126 -7.31 -19.69 28.31
C ARG A 126 -6.74 -20.78 29.26
N PRO A 127 -7.21 -20.99 30.50
CA PRO A 127 -6.66 -22.04 31.36
C PRO A 127 -6.81 -23.46 30.75
N ARG A 128 -7.94 -23.74 30.12
CA ARG A 128 -8.17 -25.00 29.40
C ARG A 128 -7.19 -25.11 28.20
N LEU A 129 -7.04 -24.03 27.42
CA LEU A 129 -6.12 -23.99 26.25
C LEU A 129 -4.66 -24.24 26.68
N ARG A 130 -4.23 -23.71 27.82
CA ARG A 130 -2.92 -24.00 28.40
C ARG A 130 -2.74 -25.49 28.74
N ALA A 131 -3.77 -26.16 29.27
CA ALA A 131 -3.72 -27.59 29.53
C ALA A 131 -3.62 -28.44 28.24
N GLU A 132 -4.24 -28.02 27.16
CA GLU A 132 -4.07 -28.65 25.83
C GLU A 132 -2.67 -28.41 25.25
N LEU A 133 -2.15 -27.19 25.37
CA LEU A 133 -0.80 -26.82 24.92
C LEU A 133 0.31 -27.58 25.65
N SER A 134 0.14 -27.94 26.92
CA SER A 134 1.15 -28.72 27.67
C SER A 134 1.36 -30.12 27.10
N ARG A 135 0.44 -30.62 26.26
CA ARG A 135 0.51 -31.92 25.57
C ARG A 135 1.02 -31.79 24.13
N ALA A 136 1.31 -30.58 23.65
CA ALA A 136 1.73 -30.32 22.27
C ALA A 136 3.21 -29.92 22.20
N LYS A 137 3.96 -30.49 21.24
CA LYS A 137 5.35 -30.11 20.96
C LYS A 137 5.42 -28.77 20.21
N PHE A 138 4.38 -28.49 19.42
CA PHE A 138 4.33 -27.32 18.55
C PHE A 138 2.87 -26.84 18.38
N ALA A 139 2.67 -25.54 18.09
CA ALA A 139 1.35 -25.00 17.81
C ALA A 139 1.28 -24.25 16.48
N ILE A 140 0.13 -24.31 15.81
CA ILE A 140 -0.22 -23.45 14.67
C ILE A 140 -1.36 -22.54 15.13
N LEU A 141 -1.11 -21.21 15.07
CA LEU A 141 -2.05 -20.20 15.56
C LEU A 141 -2.80 -19.59 14.37
N MET A 142 -4.04 -20.00 14.16
CA MET A 142 -4.85 -19.59 13.00
C MET A 142 -5.69 -18.36 13.33
N GLY A 143 -5.19 -17.17 12.96
CA GLY A 143 -5.86 -15.88 13.16
C GLY A 143 -5.53 -15.18 14.48
N SER A 144 -6.01 -13.94 14.63
CA SER A 144 -5.68 -13.07 15.78
C SER A 144 -6.24 -13.58 17.11
N ALA A 145 -7.39 -14.25 17.09
CA ALA A 145 -8.01 -14.79 18.30
C ALA A 145 -7.19 -15.93 18.92
N SER A 146 -6.60 -16.80 18.09
CA SER A 146 -5.69 -17.87 18.57
C SER A 146 -4.42 -17.29 19.19
N MET A 147 -3.84 -16.24 18.60
CA MET A 147 -2.70 -15.51 19.16
C MET A 147 -3.05 -14.91 20.53
N ALA A 148 -4.21 -14.23 20.65
CA ALA A 148 -4.69 -13.67 21.91
C ALA A 148 -4.95 -14.76 22.98
N GLY A 149 -5.42 -15.94 22.56
CA GLY A 149 -5.63 -17.11 23.43
C GLY A 149 -4.35 -17.58 24.12
N VAL A 150 -3.22 -17.47 23.45
CA VAL A 150 -1.89 -17.88 23.95
C VAL A 150 -1.01 -16.69 24.37
N GLU A 151 -1.57 -15.50 24.49
CA GLU A 151 -0.90 -14.26 24.95
C GLU A 151 0.26 -13.78 24.03
N ILE A 152 0.15 -14.08 22.72
CA ILE A 152 0.99 -13.48 21.72
C ILE A 152 0.28 -12.24 21.18
N HIS A 153 0.93 -11.08 21.27
CA HIS A 153 0.40 -9.78 20.86
C HIS A 153 1.04 -9.31 19.57
N GLY A 154 0.25 -8.80 18.64
CA GLY A 154 0.68 -8.26 17.35
C GLY A 154 -0.34 -8.53 16.24
N SER A 155 -0.04 -8.04 15.04
CA SER A 155 -0.84 -8.30 13.85
C SER A 155 -0.53 -9.67 13.27
N VAL A 156 -1.55 -10.48 13.01
CA VAL A 156 -1.34 -11.77 12.34
C VAL A 156 -0.73 -11.61 10.95
N MET A 157 -1.05 -10.52 10.25
CA MET A 157 -0.51 -10.24 8.91
C MET A 157 0.99 -9.90 8.93
N GLU A 158 1.49 -9.33 10.04
CA GLU A 158 2.91 -9.05 10.23
C GLU A 158 3.68 -10.28 10.73
N MET A 159 3.05 -11.14 11.55
CA MET A 159 3.71 -12.26 12.23
C MET A 159 3.51 -13.60 11.54
N ARG A 160 2.63 -13.70 10.54
CA ARG A 160 2.34 -14.97 9.86
C ARG A 160 3.61 -15.59 9.27
N GLY A 161 3.70 -16.92 9.37
CA GLY A 161 4.85 -17.67 8.85
C GLY A 161 6.15 -17.49 9.63
N MET A 162 6.15 -16.72 10.73
CA MET A 162 7.34 -16.53 11.58
C MET A 162 7.22 -17.32 12.88
N PRO A 163 8.26 -18.04 13.32
CA PRO A 163 8.25 -18.74 14.61
C PRO A 163 8.07 -17.76 15.77
N ALA A 164 7.26 -18.15 16.73
CA ALA A 164 7.03 -17.42 17.97
C ALA A 164 7.11 -18.36 19.18
N GLN A 165 7.51 -17.86 20.33
CA GLN A 165 7.49 -18.60 21.59
C GLN A 165 6.22 -18.27 22.37
N ILE A 166 5.40 -19.28 22.64
CA ILE A 166 4.25 -19.12 23.55
C ILE A 166 4.78 -18.97 24.99
N PRO A 167 4.33 -17.98 25.76
CA PRO A 167 4.71 -17.85 27.17
C PRO A 167 4.39 -19.14 27.95
N ASN A 168 5.41 -19.73 28.55
CA ASN A 168 5.31 -21.02 29.28
C ASN A 168 4.68 -22.16 28.47
N GLY A 169 4.87 -22.17 27.14
CA GLY A 169 4.32 -23.17 26.22
C GLY A 169 5.27 -23.55 25.11
N PRO A 170 4.81 -24.33 24.12
CA PRO A 170 5.62 -24.76 22.98
C PRO A 170 5.89 -23.58 22.03
N ARG A 171 6.81 -23.81 21.08
CA ARG A 171 6.97 -22.91 19.91
C ARG A 171 5.73 -22.98 19.04
N ALA A 172 5.47 -21.90 18.32
CA ALA A 172 4.30 -21.80 17.45
C ALA A 172 4.64 -21.01 16.16
N VAL A 173 3.79 -21.17 15.15
CA VAL A 173 3.77 -20.30 13.98
C VAL A 173 2.37 -19.70 13.82
N PRO A 174 2.21 -18.38 13.89
CA PRO A 174 1.00 -17.69 13.48
C PRO A 174 0.77 -17.86 11.97
N ILE A 175 -0.48 -18.09 11.59
CA ILE A 175 -0.93 -18.10 10.17
C ILE A 175 -2.22 -17.29 10.04
N THR A 176 -2.55 -16.84 8.83
CA THR A 176 -3.84 -16.21 8.57
C THR A 176 -4.99 -17.16 8.88
N HIS A 177 -6.18 -16.64 9.23
CA HIS A 177 -7.33 -17.51 9.43
C HIS A 177 -7.79 -18.12 8.10
N ALA A 178 -8.09 -19.42 8.05
CA ALA A 178 -8.53 -20.10 6.82
C ALA A 178 -9.80 -19.47 6.22
N ALA A 179 -10.73 -18.96 7.03
CA ALA A 179 -11.91 -18.25 6.53
C ALA A 179 -11.57 -16.99 5.74
N TYR A 180 -10.48 -16.28 6.08
CA TYR A 180 -10.05 -15.11 5.33
C TYR A 180 -9.62 -15.47 3.91
N VAL A 181 -8.80 -16.51 3.75
CA VAL A 181 -8.27 -16.91 2.42
C VAL A 181 -9.33 -17.61 1.54
N LEU A 182 -10.48 -17.96 2.10
CA LEU A 182 -11.63 -18.49 1.36
C LEU A 182 -12.58 -17.40 0.86
N ARG A 183 -12.52 -16.18 1.41
CA ARG A 183 -13.28 -15.01 0.94
C ARG A 183 -12.62 -14.38 -0.26
N GLU A 184 -13.38 -13.62 -1.04
CA GLU A 184 -12.88 -12.97 -2.25
C GLU A 184 -11.68 -12.05 -1.97
N GLU A 185 -11.79 -11.17 -0.97
CA GLU A 185 -10.75 -10.24 -0.57
C GLU A 185 -9.45 -10.90 -0.07
N GLY A 186 -9.54 -12.11 0.46
CA GLY A 186 -8.40 -12.89 1.00
C GLY A 186 -7.85 -13.95 0.06
N ARG A 187 -8.53 -14.24 -1.06
CA ARG A 187 -8.22 -15.38 -1.95
C ARG A 187 -6.78 -15.39 -2.44
N ARG A 188 -6.22 -14.22 -2.74
CA ARG A 188 -4.80 -14.05 -3.14
C ARG A 188 -3.80 -14.51 -2.06
N MET A 189 -4.18 -14.55 -0.80
CA MET A 189 -3.32 -15.03 0.30
C MET A 189 -3.40 -16.56 0.49
N ARG A 190 -4.24 -17.28 -0.25
CA ARG A 190 -4.38 -18.73 -0.10
C ARG A 190 -3.10 -19.52 -0.39
N PRO A 191 -2.31 -19.24 -1.45
CA PRO A 191 -1.01 -19.89 -1.64
C PRO A 191 -0.04 -19.63 -0.48
N ILE A 192 -0.07 -18.41 0.08
CA ILE A 192 0.76 -18.03 1.22
C ILE A 192 0.34 -18.78 2.49
N PHE A 193 -0.96 -18.95 2.73
CA PHE A 193 -1.50 -19.77 3.80
C PHE A 193 -0.96 -21.22 3.73
N HIS A 194 -0.96 -21.85 2.56
CA HIS A 194 -0.41 -23.20 2.38
C HIS A 194 1.11 -23.23 2.59
N ALA A 195 1.85 -22.19 2.13
CA ALA A 195 3.27 -22.07 2.38
C ALA A 195 3.59 -21.94 3.88
N ASP A 196 2.80 -21.14 4.62
CA ASP A 196 2.95 -20.98 6.08
C ASP A 196 2.71 -22.28 6.81
N VAL A 197 1.66 -23.03 6.45
CA VAL A 197 1.39 -24.36 7.05
C VAL A 197 2.52 -25.34 6.75
N LYS A 198 3.00 -25.39 5.51
CA LYS A 198 4.14 -26.23 5.12
C LYS A 198 5.40 -25.91 5.94
N LYS A 199 5.67 -24.62 6.12
CA LYS A 199 6.77 -24.12 6.94
C LYS A 199 6.59 -24.50 8.42
N ALA A 200 5.39 -24.32 8.99
CA ALA A 200 5.09 -24.71 10.36
C ALA A 200 5.31 -26.21 10.61
N VAL A 201 4.86 -27.07 9.69
CA VAL A 201 5.08 -28.53 9.75
C VAL A 201 6.58 -28.85 9.66
N ARG A 202 7.37 -28.17 8.83
CA ARG A 202 8.83 -28.35 8.74
C ARG A 202 9.50 -27.95 10.07
N ILE A 203 9.16 -26.80 10.62
CA ILE A 203 9.73 -26.29 11.88
C ILE A 203 9.36 -27.20 13.06
N SER A 204 8.12 -27.75 13.11
CA SER A 204 7.69 -28.66 14.18
C SER A 204 8.55 -29.93 14.27
N ARG A 205 9.25 -30.29 13.18
CA ARG A 205 10.17 -31.44 13.07
C ARG A 205 11.63 -31.07 13.31
N GLY A 206 11.92 -29.87 13.82
CA GLY A 206 13.30 -29.37 14.03
C GLY A 206 13.97 -28.82 12.77
N GLY A 207 13.21 -28.56 11.71
CA GLY A 207 13.74 -28.01 10.45
C GLY A 207 13.93 -26.48 10.45
N ASP A 208 14.11 -25.86 11.62
CA ASP A 208 14.40 -24.41 11.73
C ASP A 208 15.87 -24.15 11.37
N THR A 209 16.11 -23.23 10.46
CA THR A 209 17.43 -22.90 9.93
C THR A 209 17.93 -21.52 10.34
N TRP A 210 17.11 -20.70 11.02
CA TRP A 210 17.49 -19.35 11.39
C TRP A 210 18.38 -19.33 12.64
N GLN A 211 19.49 -18.60 12.53
CA GLN A 211 20.31 -18.18 13.66
C GLN A 211 20.37 -16.66 13.68
N ASP A 212 20.26 -16.07 14.89
CA ASP A 212 20.38 -14.63 15.03
C ASP A 212 21.79 -14.18 14.61
N PRO A 213 21.94 -13.20 13.72
CA PRO A 213 23.26 -12.70 13.35
C PRO A 213 24.00 -12.15 14.58
N ALA A 214 25.26 -12.54 14.74
CA ALA A 214 26.16 -11.86 15.66
C ALA A 214 26.47 -10.47 15.11
N TYR A 215 26.54 -9.46 15.97
CA TYR A 215 26.94 -8.13 15.53
C TYR A 215 27.98 -7.51 16.45
N PHE A 216 28.79 -6.61 15.90
CA PHE A 216 29.74 -5.81 16.66
C PHE A 216 29.77 -4.36 16.15
N ILE A 217 30.17 -3.44 17.04
CA ILE A 217 30.29 -2.03 16.74
C ILE A 217 31.78 -1.69 16.72
N PRO A 218 32.35 -1.33 15.54
CA PRO A 218 33.78 -1.00 15.45
C PRO A 218 34.08 0.31 16.18
N THR A 219 35.14 0.32 16.95
CA THR A 219 35.65 1.51 17.62
C THR A 219 36.82 2.15 16.87
N THR A 220 37.45 1.43 15.91
CA THR A 220 38.53 1.91 15.07
C THR A 220 38.31 1.57 13.59
N ALA A 221 38.93 2.34 12.70
CA ALA A 221 38.89 2.10 11.26
C ALA A 221 39.51 0.77 10.86
N ASP A 222 40.55 0.30 11.61
CA ASP A 222 41.19 -1.00 11.37
C ASP A 222 40.22 -2.16 11.59
N GLN A 223 39.32 -2.08 12.56
CA GLN A 223 38.29 -3.10 12.78
C GLN A 223 37.32 -3.16 11.61
N VAL A 224 36.94 -2.01 11.04
CA VAL A 224 36.13 -1.92 9.81
C VAL A 224 36.85 -2.60 8.65
N VAL A 225 38.10 -2.25 8.39
CA VAL A 225 38.90 -2.81 7.30
C VAL A 225 39.07 -4.32 7.45
N ASN A 226 39.37 -4.81 8.65
CA ASN A 226 39.56 -6.24 8.92
C ASN A 226 38.28 -7.04 8.69
N PHE A 227 37.12 -6.53 9.15
CA PHE A 227 35.82 -7.15 8.89
C PHE A 227 35.55 -7.25 7.38
N LEU A 228 35.70 -6.13 6.66
CA LEU A 228 35.39 -6.07 5.22
C LEU A 228 36.31 -6.94 4.40
N ARG A 229 37.60 -7.08 4.80
CA ARG A 229 38.55 -8.02 4.18
C ARG A 229 38.21 -9.49 4.45
N ALA A 230 37.71 -9.81 5.64
CA ALA A 230 37.24 -11.15 5.98
C ALA A 230 35.98 -11.56 5.20
N HIS A 231 35.23 -10.59 4.68
CA HIS A 231 33.96 -10.79 3.95
C HIS A 231 34.04 -10.20 2.52
N PRO A 232 34.85 -10.75 1.61
CA PRO A 232 35.09 -10.18 0.27
C PRO A 232 33.94 -10.42 -0.71
N GLY A 233 32.93 -11.20 -0.32
CA GLY A 233 31.81 -11.60 -1.16
C GLY A 233 30.63 -10.62 -1.15
N ARG A 234 29.48 -11.16 -1.42
CA ARG A 234 28.18 -10.47 -1.36
C ARG A 234 27.85 -10.10 0.09
N LEU A 235 27.47 -8.85 0.34
CA LEU A 235 27.02 -8.36 1.64
C LEU A 235 25.66 -7.66 1.51
N ALA A 236 24.89 -7.62 2.57
CA ALA A 236 23.72 -6.76 2.69
C ALA A 236 24.11 -5.44 3.37
N VAL A 237 23.41 -4.37 2.99
CA VAL A 237 23.58 -3.02 3.54
C VAL A 237 22.21 -2.43 3.84
N ASP A 238 22.09 -1.79 5.01
CA ASP A 238 20.91 -1.06 5.44
C ASP A 238 21.29 0.11 6.33
N VAL A 239 20.48 1.19 6.37
CA VAL A 239 20.78 2.38 7.18
C VAL A 239 19.66 2.72 8.14
N GLU A 240 20.01 3.23 9.32
CA GLU A 240 19.10 3.81 10.29
C GLU A 240 19.34 5.30 10.49
N THR A 241 18.27 6.08 10.54
CA THR A 241 18.32 7.54 10.59
C THR A 241 17.39 8.08 11.67
N ASP A 242 17.47 9.39 11.95
CA ASP A 242 16.59 10.07 12.90
C ASP A 242 15.33 10.68 12.26
N GLY A 243 15.16 10.55 10.93
CA GLY A 243 14.03 11.13 10.20
C GLY A 243 13.65 10.36 8.95
N LYS A 244 12.50 10.68 8.40
CA LYS A 244 11.97 10.04 7.19
C LYS A 244 12.43 10.69 5.90
N ASP A 245 12.91 11.93 5.95
CA ASP A 245 13.41 12.63 4.78
C ASP A 245 14.92 12.35 4.60
N PRO A 246 15.31 11.60 3.54
CA PRO A 246 16.70 11.22 3.31
C PRO A 246 17.60 12.41 3.01
N TRP A 247 17.04 13.59 2.71
CA TRP A 247 17.79 14.81 2.40
C TRP A 247 18.20 15.62 3.63
N THR A 248 17.53 15.45 4.75
CA THR A 248 17.74 16.24 5.98
C THR A 248 18.07 15.40 7.21
N CYS A 249 17.72 14.12 7.22
CA CYS A 249 17.97 13.23 8.35
C CYS A 249 19.46 13.06 8.68
N ASN A 250 19.76 12.75 9.93
CA ASN A 250 21.09 12.35 10.35
C ASN A 250 21.23 10.82 10.32
N LEU A 251 22.39 10.37 9.89
CA LEU A 251 22.75 8.95 9.88
C LEU A 251 23.06 8.49 11.29
N ARG A 252 22.32 7.50 11.80
CA ARG A 252 22.55 6.86 13.11
C ARG A 252 23.36 5.59 12.98
N ARG A 253 23.02 4.73 12.00
CA ARG A 253 23.66 3.42 11.78
C ARG A 253 23.83 3.09 10.31
N ILE A 254 24.88 2.35 10.03
CA ILE A 254 25.00 1.54 8.81
C ILE A 254 25.28 0.11 9.24
N GLY A 255 24.40 -0.82 8.89
CA GLY A 255 24.64 -2.25 8.99
C GLY A 255 25.27 -2.76 7.71
N ILE A 256 26.35 -3.54 7.81
CA ILE A 256 26.98 -4.23 6.68
C ILE A 256 27.31 -5.64 7.12
N GLY A 257 26.83 -6.66 6.40
CA GLY A 257 27.08 -8.02 6.82
C GLY A 257 26.38 -9.10 6.00
N ASN A 258 26.26 -10.26 6.59
CA ASN A 258 25.63 -11.45 6.03
C ASN A 258 24.64 -12.07 7.04
N ALA A 259 24.22 -13.31 6.82
CA ALA A 259 23.31 -14.01 7.72
C ALA A 259 23.92 -14.34 9.10
N SER A 260 25.24 -14.37 9.24
CA SER A 260 25.93 -14.81 10.45
C SER A 260 26.54 -13.66 11.24
N GLU A 261 27.12 -12.69 10.54
CA GLU A 261 27.88 -11.60 11.15
C GLU A 261 27.57 -10.26 10.51
N VAL A 262 27.37 -9.24 11.36
CA VAL A 262 27.03 -7.88 10.97
C VAL A 262 27.95 -6.90 11.69
N MET A 263 28.60 -6.03 10.95
CA MET A 263 29.29 -4.85 11.45
C MET A 263 28.31 -3.66 11.44
N ILE A 264 28.21 -2.94 12.55
CA ILE A 264 27.34 -1.79 12.69
C ILE A 264 28.17 -0.53 12.93
N TYR A 265 28.35 0.28 11.90
CA TYR A 265 28.92 1.61 12.01
C TYR A 265 27.95 2.57 12.70
N SER A 266 28.38 3.18 13.79
CA SER A 266 27.52 3.93 14.73
C SER A 266 28.06 5.34 14.97
N PRO A 267 27.86 6.33 14.08
CA PRO A 267 28.36 7.68 14.30
C PRO A 267 27.58 8.45 15.36
N LEU A 268 26.26 8.25 15.45
CA LEU A 268 25.37 8.96 16.37
C LEU A 268 24.53 7.99 17.20
N SER A 269 24.40 8.26 18.51
CA SER A 269 23.45 7.55 19.37
C SER A 269 21.99 7.89 19.02
N VAL A 270 21.03 7.11 19.54
CA VAL A 270 19.60 7.42 19.42
C VAL A 270 19.23 8.78 20.01
N LYS A 271 20.03 9.31 20.94
CA LYS A 271 19.89 10.64 21.54
C LYS A 271 20.63 11.76 20.78
N GLY A 272 21.25 11.44 19.64
CA GLY A 272 21.97 12.42 18.81
C GLY A 272 23.37 12.80 19.31
N HIS A 273 23.97 12.05 20.24
CA HIS A 273 25.34 12.26 20.67
C HIS A 273 26.33 11.50 19.82
N TRP A 274 27.50 12.12 19.53
CA TRP A 274 28.59 11.44 18.84
C TRP A 274 29.08 10.23 19.65
N MET A 275 29.15 9.06 18.99
CA MET A 275 29.57 7.81 19.64
C MET A 275 31.09 7.62 19.64
N LEU A 276 31.79 8.28 18.71
CA LEU A 276 33.22 8.18 18.51
C LEU A 276 33.83 9.56 18.26
N PRO A 277 35.14 9.74 18.43
CA PRO A 277 35.84 10.95 18.03
C PRO A 277 35.68 11.24 16.54
N PRO A 278 35.60 12.52 16.10
CA PRO A 278 35.35 12.89 14.71
C PRO A 278 36.34 12.29 13.69
N HIS A 279 37.62 12.13 14.08
CA HIS A 279 38.64 11.52 13.23
C HIS A 279 38.39 10.02 12.98
N GLU A 280 37.93 9.27 13.98
CA GLU A 280 37.54 7.86 13.83
C GLU A 280 36.28 7.72 12.99
N ILE A 281 35.26 8.54 13.20
CA ILE A 281 34.04 8.59 12.36
C ILE A 281 34.44 8.78 10.90
N GLN A 282 35.31 9.76 10.61
CA GLN A 282 35.76 10.03 9.25
C GLN A 282 36.59 8.88 8.66
N ALA A 283 37.49 8.26 9.47
CA ALA A 283 38.31 7.16 9.03
C ALA A 283 37.47 5.91 8.70
N GLN A 284 36.50 5.56 9.56
CA GLN A 284 35.57 4.47 9.34
C GLN A 284 34.70 4.71 8.10
N SER A 285 34.15 5.93 7.93
CA SER A 285 33.37 6.30 6.74
C SER A 285 34.17 6.12 5.44
N ARG A 286 35.44 6.52 5.42
CA ARG A 286 36.33 6.32 4.27
C ARG A 286 36.57 4.84 3.97
N ALA A 287 36.78 4.01 5.00
CA ALA A 287 36.96 2.57 4.84
C ALA A 287 35.72 1.90 4.26
N ILE A 288 34.54 2.27 4.74
CA ILE A 288 33.24 1.80 4.22
C ILE A 288 33.04 2.28 2.76
N ALA A 289 33.30 3.55 2.46
CA ALA A 289 33.19 4.09 1.11
C ALA A 289 34.10 3.34 0.12
N ALA A 290 35.36 3.07 0.53
CA ALA A 290 36.32 2.30 -0.29
C ALA A 290 35.80 0.88 -0.58
N HIS A 291 35.22 0.22 0.42
CA HIS A 291 34.63 -1.12 0.25
C HIS A 291 33.43 -1.10 -0.69
N ILE A 292 32.50 -0.17 -0.53
CA ILE A 292 31.31 -0.01 -1.39
C ILE A 292 31.72 0.10 -2.86
N GLN A 293 32.82 0.82 -3.16
CA GLN A 293 33.32 0.95 -4.51
C GLN A 293 33.92 -0.36 -5.08
N GLN A 294 34.39 -1.25 -4.23
CA GLN A 294 35.11 -2.50 -4.63
C GLN A 294 34.21 -3.75 -4.49
N ALA A 295 33.17 -3.71 -3.65
CA ALA A 295 32.29 -4.84 -3.39
C ALA A 295 31.75 -5.45 -4.70
N PRO A 296 31.72 -6.79 -4.81
CA PRO A 296 31.19 -7.43 -6.02
C PRO A 296 29.68 -7.27 -6.15
N ARG A 297 28.97 -7.23 -5.03
CA ARG A 297 27.53 -7.03 -4.95
C ARG A 297 27.13 -6.61 -3.54
N LEU A 298 26.17 -5.69 -3.49
CA LEU A 298 25.50 -5.25 -2.28
C LEU A 298 23.98 -5.49 -2.40
N ASP A 299 23.42 -6.24 -1.46
CA ASP A 299 21.98 -6.47 -1.38
C ASP A 299 21.33 -5.42 -0.48
N LEU A 300 20.28 -4.78 -0.96
CA LEU A 300 19.50 -3.80 -0.22
C LEU A 300 18.03 -4.21 -0.20
N HIS A 301 17.25 -3.57 0.66
CA HIS A 301 15.80 -3.68 0.64
C HIS A 301 15.16 -2.30 0.62
N ASN A 302 14.61 -1.86 -0.54
CA ASN A 302 14.10 -0.50 -0.78
C ASN A 302 15.20 0.57 -0.66
N GLY A 303 16.45 0.16 -0.79
CA GLY A 303 17.61 1.01 -0.50
C GLY A 303 17.97 1.94 -1.66
N ILE A 304 17.59 1.62 -2.92
CA ILE A 304 17.88 2.50 -4.05
C ILE A 304 17.20 3.86 -3.89
N ALA A 305 16.01 3.90 -3.29
CA ALA A 305 15.22 5.12 -3.15
C ALA A 305 15.53 5.93 -1.87
N TYR A 306 16.10 5.32 -0.82
CA TYR A 306 16.34 5.97 0.47
C TYR A 306 17.81 5.87 0.92
N ASP A 307 18.29 4.66 1.20
CA ASP A 307 19.63 4.42 1.74
C ASP A 307 20.72 5.01 0.85
N SER A 308 20.55 4.89 -0.46
CA SER A 308 21.50 5.42 -1.43
C SER A 308 21.68 6.93 -1.34
N ILE A 309 20.62 7.67 -0.97
CA ILE A 309 20.66 9.13 -0.78
C ILE A 309 21.40 9.45 0.52
N VAL A 310 21.05 8.76 1.61
CA VAL A 310 21.68 8.94 2.90
C VAL A 310 23.18 8.64 2.81
N LEU A 311 23.56 7.50 2.23
CA LEU A 311 24.95 7.11 2.04
C LEU A 311 25.71 8.11 1.16
N TRP A 312 25.11 8.57 0.05
CA TRP A 312 25.72 9.58 -0.82
C TRP A 312 25.99 10.90 -0.06
N ARG A 313 25.05 11.39 0.73
CA ARG A 313 25.20 12.60 1.55
C ARG A 313 26.33 12.49 2.58
N HIS A 314 26.60 11.29 3.05
CA HIS A 314 27.68 11.02 4.01
C HIS A 314 29.01 10.57 3.34
N GLY A 315 29.15 10.79 2.01
CA GLY A 315 30.39 10.51 1.29
C GLY A 315 30.62 9.03 0.98
N MET A 316 29.59 8.20 1.01
CA MET A 316 29.62 6.76 0.75
C MET A 316 28.70 6.36 -0.42
N PRO A 317 28.88 6.92 -1.64
CA PRO A 317 27.97 6.64 -2.75
C PRO A 317 28.01 5.18 -3.18
N LEU A 318 26.82 4.60 -3.41
CA LEU A 318 26.69 3.24 -3.96
C LEU A 318 27.13 3.19 -5.42
N VAL A 319 27.73 2.06 -5.82
CA VAL A 319 27.98 1.74 -7.24
C VAL A 319 26.76 1.01 -7.78
N ASP A 320 25.94 1.71 -8.51
CA ASP A 320 24.62 1.27 -8.95
C ASP A 320 24.61 -0.10 -9.67
N ALA A 321 25.60 -0.39 -10.50
CA ALA A 321 25.70 -1.68 -11.20
C ALA A 321 25.92 -2.89 -10.27
N LYS A 322 26.27 -2.64 -9.01
CA LYS A 322 26.56 -3.68 -8.00
C LYS A 322 25.45 -3.84 -6.97
N VAL A 323 24.39 -3.05 -7.07
CA VAL A 323 23.25 -3.06 -6.15
C VAL A 323 22.20 -4.03 -6.62
N PHE A 324 21.73 -4.89 -5.73
CA PHE A 324 20.53 -5.70 -5.90
C PHE A 324 19.49 -5.33 -4.84
N ASP A 325 18.40 -4.73 -5.27
CA ASP A 325 17.31 -4.32 -4.37
C ASP A 325 16.23 -5.41 -4.34
N THR A 326 16.09 -6.04 -3.18
CA THR A 326 15.17 -7.17 -2.99
C THR A 326 13.71 -6.76 -3.07
N LEU A 327 13.34 -5.51 -2.72
CA LEU A 327 11.96 -5.02 -2.86
C LEU A 327 11.59 -4.91 -4.33
N VAL A 328 12.43 -4.24 -5.13
CA VAL A 328 12.21 -4.06 -6.57
C VAL A 328 12.14 -5.41 -7.28
N ALA A 329 13.09 -6.30 -7.00
CA ALA A 329 13.14 -7.62 -7.61
C ALA A 329 11.93 -8.51 -7.23
N HIS A 330 11.49 -8.45 -5.97
CA HIS A 330 10.34 -9.23 -5.50
C HIS A 330 9.02 -8.78 -6.11
N GLN A 331 8.81 -7.46 -6.29
CA GLN A 331 7.63 -6.93 -6.98
C GLN A 331 7.49 -7.44 -8.42
N ILE A 332 8.62 -7.57 -9.11
CA ILE A 332 8.68 -8.00 -10.51
C ILE A 332 8.61 -9.52 -10.64
N GLY A 333 9.31 -10.25 -9.76
CA GLY A 333 9.49 -11.70 -9.89
C GLY A 333 8.33 -12.54 -9.39
N ILE A 334 7.47 -12.00 -8.54
CA ILE A 334 6.31 -12.74 -7.98
C ILE A 334 5.01 -12.14 -8.48
N THR A 335 4.55 -11.05 -7.87
CA THR A 335 3.34 -10.31 -8.23
C THR A 335 3.25 -9.07 -7.36
N SER A 336 2.75 -7.97 -7.93
CA SER A 336 2.51 -6.73 -7.19
C SER A 336 1.32 -6.80 -6.21
N GLU A 337 0.59 -7.90 -6.15
CA GLU A 337 -0.57 -8.06 -5.28
C GLU A 337 -0.21 -8.50 -3.86
N LEU A 338 0.99 -9.03 -3.67
CA LEU A 338 1.52 -9.40 -2.36
C LEU A 338 2.24 -8.22 -1.69
N PRO A 339 2.35 -8.21 -0.37
CA PRO A 339 3.26 -7.30 0.32
C PRO A 339 4.73 -7.54 -0.07
N HIS A 340 5.52 -6.46 -0.11
CA HIS A 340 6.95 -6.54 -0.46
C HIS A 340 7.85 -5.98 0.64
N LYS A 341 7.32 -5.74 1.84
CA LYS A 341 8.09 -5.29 3.01
C LYS A 341 9.05 -6.38 3.46
N LEU A 342 10.13 -5.98 4.12
CA LEU A 342 11.17 -6.92 4.59
C LEU A 342 10.64 -7.98 5.56
N ASP A 343 9.68 -7.64 6.42
CA ASP A 343 8.99 -8.60 7.29
C ASP A 343 8.26 -9.68 6.48
N PHE A 344 7.61 -9.31 5.36
CA PHE A 344 6.98 -10.27 4.49
C PHE A 344 8.01 -11.21 3.83
N LEU A 345 9.13 -10.66 3.33
CA LEU A 345 10.22 -11.48 2.77
C LEU A 345 10.81 -12.42 3.83
N GLY A 346 11.06 -11.91 5.04
CA GLY A 346 11.50 -12.70 6.17
C GLY A 346 10.56 -13.87 6.48
N SER A 347 9.25 -13.60 6.48
CA SER A 347 8.24 -14.64 6.69
C SER A 347 8.21 -15.70 5.60
N MET A 348 8.52 -15.33 4.34
CA MET A 348 8.47 -16.24 3.20
C MET A 348 9.76 -17.07 3.06
N TYR A 349 10.92 -16.44 3.20
CA TYR A 349 12.20 -17.03 2.78
C TYR A 349 13.15 -17.41 3.93
N THR A 350 12.81 -17.02 5.16
CA THR A 350 13.62 -17.31 6.36
C THR A 350 12.78 -17.91 7.47
N ASP A 351 13.43 -18.44 8.51
CA ASP A 351 12.76 -18.88 9.75
C ASP A 351 12.95 -17.87 10.89
N VAL A 352 13.15 -16.60 10.54
CA VAL A 352 13.31 -15.51 11.51
C VAL A 352 12.05 -15.37 12.36
N ARG A 353 12.21 -15.11 13.67
CA ARG A 353 11.12 -14.66 14.52
C ARG A 353 10.74 -13.19 14.20
N TYR A 354 9.52 -12.77 14.54
CA TYR A 354 9.12 -11.38 14.36
C TYR A 354 9.99 -10.46 15.23
N TRP A 355 10.72 -9.53 14.59
CA TRP A 355 11.73 -8.68 15.22
C TRP A 355 11.33 -7.18 15.22
N LYS A 356 10.28 -6.80 14.50
CA LYS A 356 9.86 -5.39 14.35
C LYS A 356 8.97 -4.88 15.48
N LYS A 357 8.71 -5.69 16.51
CA LYS A 357 7.79 -5.35 17.60
C LYS A 357 8.30 -4.18 18.46
N ASP A 358 9.60 -4.13 18.71
CA ASP A 358 10.21 -3.22 19.66
C ASP A 358 10.70 -1.92 19.01
N VAL A 359 10.58 -1.81 17.68
CA VAL A 359 11.07 -0.68 16.86
C VAL A 359 9.94 -0.08 16.05
N LYS A 360 9.00 0.61 16.70
CA LYS A 360 8.17 1.59 15.98
C LYS A 360 9.00 2.86 15.83
N HIS A 361 9.19 3.29 14.59
CA HIS A 361 10.13 4.32 14.10
C HIS A 361 10.25 5.65 14.87
N SER A 362 9.41 5.93 15.87
CA SER A 362 9.49 7.12 16.71
C SER A 362 9.89 6.85 18.17
N GLU A 363 10.10 5.58 18.56
CA GLU A 363 10.19 5.20 19.97
C GLU A 363 11.40 4.30 20.33
N VAL A 364 12.42 4.21 19.47
CA VAL A 364 13.65 3.48 19.83
C VAL A 364 14.32 4.19 21.01
N LYS A 365 14.28 3.57 22.18
CA LYS A 365 14.71 4.19 23.43
C LYS A 365 16.20 4.05 23.72
N ASP A 366 16.85 3.06 23.09
CA ASP A 366 18.26 2.75 23.34
C ASP A 366 18.98 2.22 22.10
N ASP A 367 20.31 2.39 22.09
CA ASP A 367 21.18 2.03 21.00
C ASP A 367 21.25 0.50 20.78
N ALA A 368 21.22 -0.32 21.84
CA ALA A 368 21.32 -1.77 21.72
C ALA A 368 20.10 -2.39 21.05
N THR A 369 18.91 -1.85 21.29
CA THR A 369 17.66 -2.24 20.59
C THR A 369 17.76 -1.92 19.11
N LEU A 370 18.28 -0.73 18.73
CA LEU A 370 18.47 -0.34 17.33
C LEU A 370 19.50 -1.23 16.64
N ASP A 371 20.63 -1.50 17.28
CA ASP A 371 21.71 -2.32 16.75
C ASP A 371 21.26 -3.76 16.49
N LYS A 372 20.53 -4.34 17.44
CA LYS A 372 19.94 -5.67 17.29
C LYS A 372 18.91 -5.71 16.16
N TYR A 373 18.04 -4.72 16.07
CA TYR A 373 17.05 -4.60 15.00
C TYR A 373 17.73 -4.58 13.62
N LEU A 374 18.72 -3.70 13.44
CA LEU A 374 19.44 -3.58 12.19
C LEU A 374 20.18 -4.88 11.81
N SER A 375 20.74 -5.62 12.80
CA SER A 375 21.38 -6.89 12.52
C SER A 375 20.42 -7.92 11.91
N PHE A 376 19.15 -7.93 12.33
CA PHE A 376 18.10 -8.76 11.73
C PHE A 376 17.75 -8.31 10.33
N ASP A 377 17.60 -7.00 10.08
CA ASP A 377 17.27 -6.47 8.75
C ASP A 377 18.36 -6.87 7.74
N ILE A 378 19.64 -6.79 8.11
CA ILE A 378 20.78 -7.29 7.33
C ILE A 378 20.69 -8.79 7.07
N GLY A 379 20.50 -9.60 8.12
CA GLY A 379 20.44 -11.06 8.01
C GLY A 379 19.29 -11.53 7.13
N VAL A 380 18.10 -10.91 7.28
CA VAL A 380 16.90 -11.22 6.47
C VAL A 380 17.11 -10.80 5.02
N THR A 381 17.65 -9.60 4.77
CA THR A 381 17.93 -9.10 3.41
C THR A 381 18.90 -10.03 2.70
N TRP A 382 20.02 -10.38 3.34
CA TRP A 382 21.03 -11.26 2.77
C TRP A 382 20.48 -12.67 2.48
N THR A 383 19.73 -13.25 3.43
CA THR A 383 19.17 -14.61 3.28
C THR A 383 18.09 -14.66 2.21
N SER A 384 17.24 -13.63 2.11
CA SER A 384 16.13 -13.60 1.15
C SER A 384 16.56 -13.32 -0.28
N ALA A 385 17.64 -12.57 -0.50
CA ALA A 385 18.06 -12.11 -1.83
C ALA A 385 18.24 -13.23 -2.87
N PRO A 386 18.87 -14.40 -2.59
CA PRO A 386 18.97 -15.49 -3.57
C PRO A 386 17.61 -16.07 -3.99
N TYR A 387 16.67 -16.18 -3.06
CA TYR A 387 15.32 -16.68 -3.36
C TYR A 387 14.55 -15.69 -4.23
N VAL A 388 14.65 -14.39 -3.92
CA VAL A 388 14.05 -13.32 -4.73
C VAL A 388 14.64 -13.30 -6.13
N GLU A 389 15.96 -13.45 -6.27
CA GLU A 389 16.65 -13.54 -7.56
C GLU A 389 16.22 -14.79 -8.34
N GLN A 390 16.09 -15.94 -7.67
CA GLN A 390 15.58 -17.17 -8.31
C GLN A 390 14.15 -16.98 -8.83
N ASN A 391 13.28 -16.33 -8.07
CA ASN A 391 11.90 -16.01 -8.52
C ASN A 391 11.92 -15.09 -9.74
N LEU A 392 12.77 -14.06 -9.74
CA LEU A 392 12.92 -13.13 -10.85
C LEU A 392 13.37 -13.85 -12.13
N ARG A 393 14.35 -14.76 -12.05
CA ARG A 393 14.79 -15.62 -13.15
C ARG A 393 13.71 -16.59 -13.60
N GLY A 394 13.02 -17.23 -12.65
CA GLY A 394 11.91 -18.15 -12.95
C GLY A 394 10.76 -17.46 -13.69
N ALA A 395 10.53 -16.19 -13.39
CA ALA A 395 9.58 -15.35 -14.12
C ALA A 395 10.11 -14.88 -15.49
N ALA A 396 11.41 -15.02 -15.78
CA ALA A 396 12.10 -14.45 -16.94
C ALA A 396 11.86 -12.93 -17.04
N GLN A 397 12.19 -12.20 -15.97
CA GLN A 397 11.94 -10.74 -15.84
C GLN A 397 13.21 -9.97 -15.40
N GLU A 398 14.41 -10.53 -15.56
CA GLU A 398 15.66 -9.85 -15.21
C GLU A 398 15.86 -8.56 -16.01
N HIS A 399 15.42 -8.52 -17.26
CA HIS A 399 15.49 -7.32 -18.11
C HIS A 399 14.59 -6.20 -17.55
N ILE A 400 13.40 -6.54 -16.99
CA ILE A 400 12.53 -5.57 -16.34
C ILE A 400 13.17 -5.03 -15.06
N TYR A 401 13.82 -5.91 -14.29
CA TYR A 401 14.58 -5.48 -13.11
C TYR A 401 15.70 -4.49 -13.48
N ALA A 402 16.41 -4.72 -14.58
CA ALA A 402 17.45 -3.81 -15.05
C ALA A 402 16.86 -2.44 -15.43
N ILE A 403 15.72 -2.42 -16.18
CA ILE A 403 15.01 -1.19 -16.55
C ILE A 403 14.54 -0.45 -15.28
N ASP A 404 13.84 -1.12 -14.37
CA ASP A 404 13.32 -0.46 -13.17
C ASP A 404 14.44 0.05 -12.27
N SER A 405 15.53 -0.70 -12.12
CA SER A 405 16.71 -0.24 -11.35
C SER A 405 17.32 1.04 -11.95
N GLU A 406 17.39 1.17 -13.28
CA GLU A 406 17.80 2.40 -13.95
C GLU A 406 16.81 3.54 -13.69
N LEU A 407 15.49 3.26 -13.79
CA LEU A 407 14.46 4.27 -13.53
C LEU A 407 14.45 4.74 -12.07
N PHE A 408 14.72 3.86 -11.09
CA PHE A 408 14.90 4.26 -9.68
C PHE A 408 16.08 5.20 -9.49
N ARG A 409 17.19 4.99 -10.20
CA ARG A 409 18.35 5.90 -10.19
C ARG A 409 18.02 7.25 -10.78
N ILE A 410 17.27 7.28 -11.90
CA ILE A 410 16.77 8.52 -12.49
C ILE A 410 15.85 9.24 -11.51
N GLY A 411 14.90 8.53 -10.87
CA GLY A 411 14.01 9.07 -9.85
C GLY A 411 14.76 9.68 -8.66
N ARG A 412 15.84 9.02 -8.20
CA ARG A 412 16.75 9.55 -7.17
C ARG A 412 17.38 10.87 -7.63
N SER A 413 17.86 10.94 -8.87
CA SER A 413 18.47 12.15 -9.43
C SER A 413 17.46 13.28 -9.59
N MET A 414 16.22 12.98 -10.01
CA MET A 414 15.11 13.95 -10.01
C MET A 414 14.81 14.47 -8.61
N SER A 415 14.78 13.59 -7.60
CA SER A 415 14.61 13.98 -6.19
C SER A 415 15.76 14.87 -5.72
N ALA A 416 17.01 14.56 -6.09
CA ALA A 416 18.19 15.38 -5.77
C ALA A 416 18.11 16.77 -6.41
N LEU A 417 17.71 16.85 -7.68
CA LEU A 417 17.46 18.11 -8.36
C LEU A 417 16.36 18.91 -7.66
N GLY A 418 15.26 18.26 -7.32
CA GLY A 418 14.07 18.90 -6.76
C GLY A 418 13.41 19.88 -7.73
N VAL A 419 12.39 20.60 -7.29
CA VAL A 419 11.65 21.62 -8.06
C VAL A 419 11.60 22.91 -7.26
N GLY A 420 11.96 24.05 -7.88
CA GLY A 420 11.96 25.36 -7.24
C GLY A 420 10.56 25.81 -6.85
N VAL A 421 10.44 26.53 -5.73
CA VAL A 421 9.19 27.11 -5.23
C VAL A 421 9.33 28.62 -5.09
N ASP A 422 8.47 29.35 -5.78
CA ASP A 422 8.29 30.79 -5.61
C ASP A 422 7.57 31.06 -4.29
N ARG A 423 8.32 31.53 -3.29
CA ARG A 423 7.81 31.73 -1.92
C ARG A 423 6.77 32.86 -1.85
N GLU A 424 6.87 33.86 -2.70
CA GLU A 424 5.89 34.96 -2.75
C GLU A 424 4.55 34.46 -3.28
N LYS A 425 4.56 33.69 -4.38
CA LYS A 425 3.36 33.04 -4.90
C LYS A 425 2.79 32.02 -3.94
N GLN A 426 3.64 31.23 -3.25
CA GLN A 426 3.18 30.31 -2.23
C GLN A 426 2.44 31.04 -1.09
N LEU A 427 3.00 32.16 -0.58
CA LEU A 427 2.36 32.98 0.44
C LEU A 427 1.05 33.61 -0.06
N ALA A 428 1.03 34.08 -1.30
CA ALA A 428 -0.19 34.65 -1.91
C ALA A 428 -1.31 33.61 -2.01
N PHE A 429 -1.01 32.40 -2.49
CA PHE A 429 -1.98 31.31 -2.52
C PHE A 429 -2.41 30.86 -1.12
N ALA A 430 -1.47 30.73 -0.17
CA ALA A 430 -1.79 30.38 1.20
C ALA A 430 -2.74 31.41 1.83
N THR A 431 -2.49 32.72 1.62
CA THR A 431 -3.34 33.80 2.13
C THR A 431 -4.73 33.76 1.50
N GLU A 432 -4.82 33.55 0.18
CA GLU A 432 -6.08 33.43 -0.54
C GLU A 432 -6.94 32.26 -0.03
N TYR A 433 -6.33 31.07 0.07
CA TYR A 433 -7.07 29.87 0.53
C TYR A 433 -7.38 29.92 2.02
N GLN A 434 -6.54 30.50 2.87
CA GLN A 434 -6.84 30.70 4.29
C GLN A 434 -8.04 31.64 4.46
N LYS A 435 -8.08 32.75 3.72
CA LYS A 435 -9.24 33.65 3.73
C LYS A 435 -10.49 32.93 3.29
N ARG A 436 -10.42 32.20 2.16
CA ARG A 436 -11.56 31.41 1.65
C ARG A 436 -12.02 30.34 2.63
N SER A 437 -11.10 29.60 3.27
CA SER A 437 -11.42 28.60 4.28
C SER A 437 -12.15 29.24 5.47
N ASN A 438 -11.69 30.39 5.97
CA ASN A 438 -12.29 31.08 7.10
C ASN A 438 -13.71 31.59 6.75
N GLU A 439 -13.90 32.16 5.55
CA GLU A 439 -15.22 32.64 5.07
C GLU A 439 -16.23 31.47 4.96
N LEU A 440 -15.81 30.35 4.34
CA LEU A 440 -16.66 29.17 4.19
C LEU A 440 -16.94 28.49 5.53
N LEU A 441 -15.99 28.47 6.45
CA LEU A 441 -16.17 27.91 7.79
C LEU A 441 -17.22 28.74 8.58
N LEU A 442 -17.13 30.07 8.50
CA LEU A 442 -18.13 30.96 9.12
C LEU A 442 -19.52 30.75 8.51
N GLU A 443 -19.60 30.64 7.19
CA GLU A 443 -20.86 30.33 6.50
C GLU A 443 -21.42 28.98 6.97
N PHE A 444 -20.58 27.95 6.98
CA PHE A 444 -20.94 26.60 7.44
C PHE A 444 -21.47 26.61 8.88
N GLN A 445 -20.76 27.24 9.81
CA GLN A 445 -21.16 27.33 11.22
C GLN A 445 -22.45 28.15 11.41
N THR A 446 -22.62 29.22 10.62
CA THR A 446 -23.83 30.04 10.65
C THR A 446 -25.05 29.21 10.22
N ILE A 447 -24.96 28.44 9.14
CA ILE A 447 -26.05 27.59 8.63
C ILE A 447 -26.29 26.38 9.56
N ALA A 448 -25.23 25.81 10.11
CA ALA A 448 -25.31 24.72 11.08
C ALA A 448 -26.01 25.15 12.38
N GLY A 449 -25.90 26.41 12.75
CA GLY A 449 -26.43 26.97 13.98
C GLY A 449 -25.67 26.57 15.25
N THR A 450 -24.45 26.13 15.10
CA THR A 450 -23.59 25.64 16.18
C THR A 450 -22.12 25.63 15.75
N ASP A 451 -21.22 25.70 16.73
CA ASP A 451 -19.77 25.56 16.50
C ASP A 451 -19.40 24.08 16.28
N VAL A 452 -19.50 23.65 15.03
CA VAL A 452 -19.23 22.28 14.59
C VAL A 452 -17.93 22.26 13.78
N ASN A 453 -17.02 21.32 14.11
CA ASN A 453 -15.80 21.12 13.35
C ASN A 453 -16.06 20.28 12.09
N PRO A 454 -15.90 20.83 10.86
CA PRO A 454 -16.16 20.14 9.59
C PRO A 454 -15.22 18.93 9.36
N ASN A 455 -14.09 18.85 10.07
CA ASN A 455 -13.15 17.73 10.01
C ASN A 455 -13.45 16.62 11.05
N SER A 456 -14.39 16.85 11.96
CA SER A 456 -14.80 15.85 12.94
C SER A 456 -15.88 14.92 12.37
N VAL A 457 -15.50 13.72 11.96
CA VAL A 457 -16.45 12.72 11.43
C VAL A 457 -17.65 12.47 12.35
N PRO A 458 -17.50 12.32 13.71
CA PRO A 458 -18.65 12.14 14.59
C PRO A 458 -19.60 13.34 14.59
N GLN A 459 -19.07 14.58 14.62
CA GLN A 459 -19.88 15.80 14.59
C GLN A 459 -20.60 15.96 13.25
N MET A 460 -19.92 15.62 12.15
CA MET A 460 -20.53 15.65 10.81
C MET A 460 -21.67 14.65 10.67
N LYS A 461 -21.50 13.41 11.14
CA LYS A 461 -22.59 12.42 11.13
C LYS A 461 -23.81 12.92 11.89
N LYS A 462 -23.60 13.45 13.09
CA LYS A 462 -24.68 14.00 13.91
C LYS A 462 -25.38 15.16 13.20
N LEU A 463 -24.62 16.10 12.61
CA LEU A 463 -25.20 17.25 11.90
C LEU A 463 -26.00 16.80 10.67
N LEU A 464 -25.36 16.02 9.77
CA LEU A 464 -25.96 15.68 8.47
C LEU A 464 -27.13 14.71 8.61
N TYR A 465 -26.99 13.65 9.38
CA TYR A 465 -27.96 12.55 9.41
C TYR A 465 -28.96 12.64 10.57
N GLU A 466 -28.55 13.13 11.76
CA GLU A 466 -29.46 13.25 12.90
C GLU A 466 -30.13 14.63 12.99
N THR A 467 -29.40 15.73 12.76
CA THR A 467 -29.95 17.09 12.92
C THR A 467 -30.67 17.58 11.66
N LEU A 468 -30.06 17.36 10.49
CA LEU A 468 -30.65 17.76 9.20
C LEU A 468 -31.50 16.67 8.57
N GLY A 469 -31.43 15.43 9.06
CA GLY A 469 -32.23 14.32 8.54
C GLY A 469 -31.93 13.96 7.08
N LEU A 470 -30.70 14.18 6.60
CA LEU A 470 -30.33 13.83 5.23
C LEU A 470 -30.40 12.30 5.02
N PRO A 471 -30.74 11.82 3.83
CA PRO A 471 -30.87 10.40 3.56
C PRO A 471 -29.53 9.67 3.77
N ILE A 472 -29.61 8.48 4.36
CA ILE A 472 -28.46 7.58 4.53
C ILE A 472 -28.43 6.66 3.33
N LEU A 473 -27.30 6.67 2.58
CA LEU A 473 -27.08 5.84 1.41
C LEU A 473 -26.49 4.51 1.87
N GLU A 474 -27.26 3.41 1.80
CA GLU A 474 -26.86 2.09 2.29
C GLU A 474 -25.62 1.54 1.57
N GLU A 475 -25.46 1.84 0.27
CA GLU A 475 -24.31 1.48 -0.55
C GLU A 475 -23.00 2.18 -0.14
N HIS A 476 -23.07 3.23 0.68
CA HIS A 476 -21.91 4.02 1.14
C HIS A 476 -21.68 3.93 2.66
N MET A 477 -22.16 2.88 3.30
CA MET A 477 -21.83 2.64 4.70
C MET A 477 -20.34 2.30 4.86
N THR A 478 -19.75 2.75 5.95
CA THR A 478 -18.36 2.38 6.30
C THR A 478 -18.29 0.89 6.67
N GLU A 479 -17.08 0.31 6.65
CA GLU A 479 -16.86 -1.08 7.11
C GLU A 479 -17.40 -1.36 8.54
N SER A 480 -17.53 -0.31 9.35
CA SER A 480 -18.11 -0.39 10.71
C SER A 480 -19.64 -0.30 10.73
N GLY A 481 -20.29 -0.21 9.57
CA GLY A 481 -21.75 -0.08 9.47
C GLY A 481 -22.28 1.31 9.86
N GLU A 482 -21.46 2.34 9.72
CA GLU A 482 -21.83 3.73 10.04
C GLU A 482 -21.97 4.56 8.75
N PRO A 483 -22.86 5.59 8.69
CA PRO A 483 -22.98 6.46 7.53
C PRO A 483 -21.65 7.16 7.20
N SER A 484 -21.33 7.25 5.93
CA SER A 484 -20.12 7.93 5.45
C SER A 484 -20.39 9.43 5.27
N THR A 485 -19.38 10.27 5.56
CA THR A 485 -19.38 11.72 5.27
C THR A 485 -18.29 12.09 4.25
N ALA A 486 -17.84 11.10 3.47
CA ALA A 486 -16.82 11.29 2.44
C ALA A 486 -17.34 12.14 1.28
N GLU A 487 -16.44 12.81 0.56
CA GLU A 487 -16.77 13.70 -0.57
C GLU A 487 -17.70 13.05 -1.61
N PRO A 488 -17.48 11.79 -2.09
CA PRO A 488 -18.39 11.18 -3.06
C PRO A 488 -19.84 11.08 -2.57
N VAL A 489 -20.04 10.76 -1.29
CA VAL A 489 -21.38 10.64 -0.67
C VAL A 489 -22.06 12.01 -0.59
N LEU A 490 -21.31 13.06 -0.21
CA LEU A 490 -21.83 14.42 -0.14
C LEU A 490 -22.23 14.95 -1.53
N LEU A 491 -21.44 14.64 -2.57
CA LEU A 491 -21.75 15.01 -3.95
C LEU A 491 -23.01 14.28 -4.47
N GLU A 492 -23.19 13.02 -4.09
CA GLU A 492 -24.36 12.23 -4.46
C GLU A 492 -25.63 12.77 -3.76
N LEU A 493 -25.54 13.10 -2.47
CA LEU A 493 -26.62 13.76 -1.75
C LEU A 493 -27.06 15.08 -2.43
N LEU A 494 -26.11 15.92 -2.89
CA LEU A 494 -26.43 17.12 -3.68
C LEU A 494 -27.19 16.80 -4.97
N GLY A 495 -26.91 15.66 -5.60
CA GLY A 495 -27.61 15.19 -6.81
C GLY A 495 -29.06 14.77 -6.57
N MET A 496 -29.46 14.50 -5.32
CA MET A 496 -30.79 14.03 -4.95
C MET A 496 -31.83 15.16 -4.77
N GLY A 497 -31.42 16.43 -4.89
CA GLY A 497 -32.34 17.58 -4.75
C GLY A 497 -32.72 17.83 -3.29
N LEU A 498 -31.75 18.15 -2.47
CA LEU A 498 -31.94 18.50 -1.05
C LEU A 498 -32.73 19.79 -0.86
N ASP A 499 -33.20 20.00 0.37
CA ASP A 499 -33.70 21.31 0.75
C ASP A 499 -32.58 22.39 0.71
N PRO A 500 -32.89 23.66 0.58
CA PRO A 500 -31.92 24.73 0.41
C PRO A 500 -30.91 24.85 1.56
N ARG A 501 -31.22 24.40 2.79
CA ARG A 501 -30.32 24.41 3.94
C ARG A 501 -29.32 23.27 3.86
N GLY A 502 -29.79 22.06 3.55
CA GLY A 502 -28.95 20.88 3.35
C GLY A 502 -27.96 21.07 2.19
N GLU A 503 -28.44 21.64 1.07
CA GLU A 503 -27.59 21.95 -0.09
C GLU A 503 -26.46 22.93 0.29
N LYS A 504 -26.80 24.09 0.93
CA LYS A 504 -25.82 25.09 1.35
C LYS A 504 -24.80 24.54 2.34
N ILE A 505 -25.23 23.73 3.31
CA ILE A 505 -24.31 23.10 4.28
C ILE A 505 -23.31 22.18 3.58
N ILE A 506 -23.76 21.34 2.65
CA ILE A 506 -22.86 20.45 1.92
C ILE A 506 -21.89 21.23 1.05
N HIS A 507 -22.35 22.28 0.35
CA HIS A 507 -21.48 23.16 -0.43
C HIS A 507 -20.41 23.82 0.44
N ALA A 508 -20.78 24.40 1.57
CA ALA A 508 -19.83 25.02 2.50
C ALA A 508 -18.85 23.99 3.05
N LEU A 509 -19.34 22.80 3.45
CA LEU A 509 -18.51 21.70 3.96
C LEU A 509 -17.47 21.22 2.93
N LEU A 510 -17.88 21.01 1.68
CA LEU A 510 -17.00 20.61 0.59
C LEU A 510 -15.96 21.69 0.31
N GLY A 511 -16.37 22.96 0.28
CA GLY A 511 -15.47 24.10 0.06
C GLY A 511 -14.44 24.27 1.16
N VAL A 512 -14.82 24.12 2.44
CA VAL A 512 -13.87 24.13 3.58
C VAL A 512 -12.85 23.01 3.44
N ARG A 513 -13.32 21.78 3.21
CA ARG A 513 -12.44 20.62 3.07
C ARG A 513 -11.47 20.75 1.89
N GLU A 514 -11.92 21.27 0.76
CA GLU A 514 -11.04 21.56 -0.39
C GLU A 514 -9.96 22.58 -0.01
N ALA A 515 -10.37 23.72 0.57
CA ALA A 515 -9.44 24.77 0.97
C ALA A 515 -8.41 24.28 1.99
N GLU A 516 -8.85 23.56 3.03
CA GLU A 516 -7.96 22.96 4.03
C GLU A 516 -6.99 21.93 3.42
N LYS A 517 -7.46 21.11 2.47
CA LYS A 517 -6.60 20.18 1.73
C LYS A 517 -5.53 20.93 0.93
N LEU A 518 -5.89 22.04 0.28
CA LEU A 518 -4.93 22.86 -0.48
C LEU A 518 -3.89 23.49 0.45
N LEU A 519 -4.33 24.04 1.59
CA LEU A 519 -3.46 24.58 2.62
C LEU A 519 -2.54 23.51 3.20
N GLY A 520 -3.07 22.43 3.74
CA GLY A 520 -2.29 21.40 4.42
C GLY A 520 -1.32 20.67 3.50
N THR A 521 -1.69 20.46 2.21
CA THR A 521 -0.89 19.64 1.29
C THR A 521 0.10 20.46 0.48
N TYR A 522 -0.27 21.66 -0.01
CA TYR A 522 0.47 22.35 -1.05
C TYR A 522 1.07 23.70 -0.60
N THR A 523 0.34 24.53 0.13
CA THR A 523 0.77 25.90 0.41
C THR A 523 1.27 26.11 1.84
N GLY A 524 0.76 25.38 2.81
CA GLY A 524 0.86 25.71 4.24
C GLY A 524 -0.20 26.72 4.65
N HIS A 525 -0.35 26.91 5.97
CA HIS A 525 -1.21 27.91 6.60
C HIS A 525 -0.44 29.21 6.83
N VAL A 526 -1.14 30.33 7.01
CA VAL A 526 -0.53 31.63 7.31
C VAL A 526 -0.76 31.97 8.78
N GLU A 527 0.33 32.11 9.52
CA GLU A 527 0.36 32.59 10.91
C GLU A 527 1.35 33.74 11.02
N ASP A 528 0.91 34.89 11.53
CA ASP A 528 1.72 36.12 11.65
C ASP A 528 2.48 36.49 10.37
N GLY A 529 1.82 36.36 9.21
CA GLY A 529 2.39 36.68 7.89
C GLY A 529 3.45 35.68 7.41
N LYS A 530 3.61 34.52 8.06
CA LYS A 530 4.54 33.45 7.70
C LYS A 530 3.80 32.18 7.38
N ILE A 531 4.40 31.36 6.51
CA ILE A 531 3.86 30.03 6.18
C ILE A 531 4.27 29.04 7.26
N VAL A 532 3.27 28.32 7.80
CA VAL A 532 3.43 27.23 8.78
C VAL A 532 2.84 25.95 8.20
N GLY A 533 3.55 24.83 8.33
CA GLY A 533 3.12 23.55 7.73
C GLY A 533 3.30 23.51 6.21
N GLY A 534 2.49 22.67 5.55
CA GLY A 534 2.63 22.41 4.11
C GLY A 534 3.84 21.52 3.77
N PRO A 535 4.25 21.45 2.49
CA PRO A 535 5.36 20.60 2.07
C PRO A 535 6.70 21.15 2.56
N LEU A 536 7.62 20.24 2.90
CA LEU A 536 8.99 20.62 3.26
C LEU A 536 9.70 21.24 2.05
N ILE A 537 10.08 22.51 2.19
CA ILE A 537 10.92 23.23 1.22
C ILE A 537 12.30 23.38 1.84
N HIS A 538 13.32 22.87 1.15
CA HIS A 538 14.70 22.88 1.62
C HIS A 538 15.31 24.29 1.56
N ALA A 539 16.48 24.46 2.22
CA ALA A 539 17.17 25.73 2.32
C ALA A 539 17.52 26.38 0.95
N ASP A 540 17.64 25.57 -0.10
CA ASP A 540 17.86 26.03 -1.47
C ASP A 540 16.57 26.45 -2.22
N GLY A 541 15.44 26.54 -1.53
CA GLY A 541 14.14 26.94 -2.07
C GLY A 541 13.45 25.87 -2.93
N ARG A 542 13.87 24.60 -2.84
CA ARG A 542 13.33 23.53 -3.67
C ARG A 542 12.59 22.48 -2.84
N VAL A 543 11.53 21.91 -3.39
CA VAL A 543 10.85 20.73 -2.85
C VAL A 543 11.43 19.47 -3.50
N ARG A 544 11.67 18.45 -2.68
CA ARG A 544 12.21 17.16 -3.12
C ARG A 544 11.20 16.07 -2.85
N THR A 545 10.52 15.62 -3.90
CA THR A 545 9.57 14.50 -3.82
C THR A 545 10.30 13.17 -4.00
N THR A 546 9.77 12.12 -3.41
CA THR A 546 10.25 10.75 -3.66
C THR A 546 9.58 10.20 -4.91
N TRP A 547 10.35 9.97 -5.95
CA TRP A 547 9.91 9.33 -7.19
C TRP A 547 10.04 7.81 -7.09
N ARG A 548 8.96 7.09 -7.38
CA ARG A 548 8.90 5.62 -7.31
C ARG A 548 8.39 5.05 -8.64
N PRO A 549 9.28 4.60 -9.53
CA PRO A 549 8.92 3.81 -10.70
C PRO A 549 8.46 2.39 -10.30
N GLY A 550 8.04 1.59 -11.27
CA GLY A 550 7.79 0.16 -11.07
C GLY A 550 6.47 -0.15 -10.36
N LYS A 551 5.45 0.72 -10.44
CA LYS A 551 4.09 0.32 -10.04
C LYS A 551 3.60 -0.84 -10.92
N THR A 552 2.53 -1.50 -10.54
CA THR A 552 1.98 -2.69 -11.19
C THR A 552 1.95 -2.62 -12.73
N SER A 553 1.60 -1.45 -13.28
CA SER A 553 1.59 -1.22 -14.74
C SER A 553 2.92 -0.67 -15.28
N GLY A 554 3.98 -0.55 -14.48
CA GLY A 554 5.23 0.14 -14.87
C GLY A 554 5.18 1.66 -14.74
N ARG A 555 4.03 2.24 -14.34
CA ARG A 555 3.88 3.69 -14.07
C ARG A 555 4.70 4.11 -12.86
N TRP A 556 4.93 5.42 -12.77
CA TRP A 556 5.57 6.05 -11.62
C TRP A 556 4.55 6.51 -10.58
N GLY A 557 5.01 6.64 -9.34
CA GLY A 557 4.35 7.38 -8.29
C GLY A 557 5.24 8.47 -7.76
N SER A 558 4.63 9.49 -7.20
CA SER A 558 5.27 10.56 -6.46
C SER A 558 4.66 10.61 -5.07
N SER A 559 5.48 10.78 -4.04
CA SER A 559 5.04 10.83 -2.64
C SER A 559 5.94 11.77 -1.84
N ASP A 560 5.76 11.83 -0.58
CA ASP A 560 6.43 12.66 0.43
C ASP A 560 7.61 13.54 -0.06
N PRO A 561 7.65 14.80 0.34
CA PRO A 561 6.67 15.52 1.14
C PRO A 561 5.44 16.00 0.34
N LEU A 562 5.46 15.85 -0.98
CA LEU A 562 4.43 16.33 -1.90
C LEU A 562 4.29 15.39 -3.09
N ASN A 563 3.06 15.01 -3.45
CA ASN A 563 2.81 14.30 -4.69
C ASN A 563 2.80 15.29 -5.88
N MET A 564 3.92 15.39 -6.58
CA MET A 564 4.09 16.32 -7.72
C MET A 564 3.21 15.97 -8.93
N GLN A 565 2.74 14.70 -9.05
CA GLN A 565 1.86 14.30 -10.15
C GLN A 565 0.43 14.83 -9.97
N ASN A 566 0.02 15.14 -8.74
CA ASN A 566 -1.35 15.54 -8.39
C ASN A 566 -1.50 17.04 -8.06
N VAL A 567 -0.48 17.87 -8.37
CA VAL A 567 -0.55 19.31 -8.12
C VAL A 567 -1.69 19.92 -8.93
N PRO A 568 -2.70 20.56 -8.29
CA PRO A 568 -3.80 21.24 -8.98
C PRO A 568 -3.29 22.29 -9.99
N LYS A 569 -3.94 22.36 -11.14
CA LYS A 569 -3.50 23.24 -12.24
C LYS A 569 -3.30 24.70 -11.79
N LYS A 570 -4.20 25.22 -10.94
CA LYS A 570 -4.15 26.58 -10.38
C LYS A 570 -2.91 26.84 -9.51
N LEU A 571 -2.33 25.81 -8.85
CA LEU A 571 -1.15 25.94 -7.99
C LEU A 571 0.17 25.71 -8.73
N ARG A 572 0.14 25.25 -9.98
CA ARG A 572 1.37 24.95 -10.73
C ARG A 572 2.26 26.18 -10.94
N ALA A 573 1.67 27.39 -10.95
CA ALA A 573 2.37 28.66 -11.09
C ALA A 573 3.35 28.97 -9.95
N MET A 574 3.23 28.31 -8.79
CA MET A 574 4.20 28.48 -7.69
C MET A 574 5.48 27.66 -7.87
N PHE A 575 5.49 26.67 -8.78
CA PHE A 575 6.69 25.89 -9.09
C PHE A 575 7.45 26.55 -10.24
N VAL A 576 8.70 26.87 -9.98
CA VAL A 576 9.53 27.70 -10.89
C VAL A 576 10.89 27.05 -11.13
N PRO A 577 11.50 27.26 -12.30
CA PRO A 577 12.88 26.86 -12.54
C PRO A 577 13.86 27.73 -11.75
N ALA A 578 15.12 27.33 -11.68
CA ALA A 578 16.19 28.17 -11.15
C ALA A 578 16.42 29.43 -12.03
N PRO A 579 16.99 30.49 -11.47
CA PRO A 579 17.31 31.69 -12.25
C PRO A 579 18.15 31.35 -13.49
N GLY A 580 17.77 31.88 -14.67
CA GLY A 580 18.39 31.59 -15.95
C GLY A 580 18.03 30.25 -16.60
N ASN A 581 17.10 29.52 -15.97
CA ASN A 581 16.54 28.28 -16.53
C ASN A 581 15.05 28.47 -16.87
N ILE A 582 14.54 27.59 -17.72
CA ILE A 582 13.12 27.45 -18.04
C ILE A 582 12.68 25.99 -17.92
N PHE A 583 11.36 25.77 -17.84
CA PHE A 583 10.77 24.43 -17.97
C PHE A 583 10.35 24.19 -19.43
N VAL A 584 10.82 23.08 -20.00
CA VAL A 584 10.32 22.51 -21.25
C VAL A 584 9.48 21.29 -20.90
N ALA A 585 8.21 21.29 -21.32
CA ALA A 585 7.27 20.20 -21.06
C ALA A 585 6.87 19.52 -22.36
N ALA A 586 6.90 18.19 -22.38
CA ALA A 586 6.39 17.35 -23.44
C ALA A 586 5.28 16.44 -22.91
N ASP A 587 4.16 16.36 -23.64
CA ASP A 587 2.96 15.58 -23.27
C ASP A 587 2.59 14.60 -24.38
N MET A 588 2.25 13.36 -24.00
CA MET A 588 1.85 12.34 -24.97
C MET A 588 0.35 12.45 -25.25
N SER A 589 0.00 12.98 -26.42
CA SER A 589 -1.40 13.20 -26.80
C SER A 589 -2.20 11.91 -26.85
N ALA A 590 -3.21 11.79 -25.93
CA ALA A 590 -4.18 10.68 -25.85
C ALA A 590 -3.54 9.27 -25.89
N VAL A 591 -2.39 9.09 -25.25
CA VAL A 591 -1.55 7.88 -25.34
C VAL A 591 -2.32 6.60 -25.04
N GLU A 592 -3.18 6.57 -24.01
CA GLU A 592 -3.96 5.37 -23.68
C GLU A 592 -4.93 4.97 -24.80
N LEU A 593 -5.59 5.94 -25.42
CA LEU A 593 -6.53 5.64 -26.52
C LEU A 593 -5.77 5.21 -27.79
N ARG A 594 -4.57 5.73 -28.03
CA ARG A 594 -3.66 5.24 -29.07
C ARG A 594 -3.22 3.80 -28.82
N MET A 595 -2.92 3.46 -27.56
CA MET A 595 -2.57 2.07 -27.20
C MET A 595 -3.75 1.12 -27.40
N ILE A 596 -4.96 1.52 -27.06
CA ILE A 596 -6.17 0.72 -27.31
C ILE A 596 -6.35 0.49 -28.78
N ALA A 597 -6.25 1.54 -29.60
CA ALA A 597 -6.37 1.43 -31.06
C ALA A 597 -5.38 0.40 -31.63
N LEU A 598 -4.11 0.48 -31.21
CA LEU A 598 -3.06 -0.44 -31.67
C LEU A 598 -3.28 -1.88 -31.15
N LEU A 599 -3.52 -2.07 -29.86
CA LEU A 599 -3.65 -3.39 -29.24
C LEU A 599 -4.90 -4.14 -29.72
N ALA A 600 -6.00 -3.42 -29.95
CA ALA A 600 -7.24 -3.97 -30.49
C ALA A 600 -7.22 -4.15 -32.02
N GLY A 601 -6.30 -3.46 -32.71
CA GLY A 601 -6.31 -3.38 -34.18
C GLY A 601 -7.54 -2.62 -34.70
N ASP A 602 -7.93 -1.52 -34.00
CA ASP A 602 -9.08 -0.71 -34.37
C ASP A 602 -8.73 0.26 -35.48
N GLU A 603 -9.00 -0.13 -36.73
CA GLU A 603 -8.64 0.62 -37.94
C GLU A 603 -9.26 2.03 -37.98
N ILE A 604 -10.46 2.20 -37.39
CA ILE A 604 -11.16 3.48 -37.33
C ILE A 604 -10.37 4.48 -36.47
N LEU A 605 -9.98 4.07 -35.25
CA LEU A 605 -9.18 4.90 -34.36
C LEU A 605 -7.76 5.12 -34.90
N ILE A 606 -7.14 4.08 -35.46
CA ILE A 606 -5.79 4.18 -36.06
C ILE A 606 -5.79 5.24 -37.18
N GLU A 607 -6.77 5.19 -38.09
CA GLU A 607 -6.84 6.18 -39.17
C GLU A 607 -7.21 7.60 -38.69
N ALA A 608 -8.08 7.70 -37.66
CA ALA A 608 -8.39 8.97 -37.04
C ALA A 608 -7.13 9.63 -36.43
N PHE A 609 -6.28 8.84 -35.73
CA PHE A 609 -5.02 9.34 -35.20
C PHE A 609 -4.02 9.71 -36.29
N LYS A 610 -3.87 8.92 -37.36
CA LYS A 610 -3.02 9.26 -38.51
C LYS A 610 -3.48 10.57 -39.16
N ALA A 611 -4.80 10.69 -39.43
CA ALA A 611 -5.36 11.91 -40.02
C ALA A 611 -5.09 13.15 -39.14
N PHE A 612 -5.19 13.01 -37.81
CA PHE A 612 -4.87 14.10 -36.88
C PHE A 612 -3.37 14.47 -36.93
N ASP A 613 -2.48 13.48 -36.82
CA ASP A 613 -1.02 13.69 -36.81
C ASP A 613 -0.53 14.31 -38.13
N GLU A 614 -1.14 13.97 -39.27
CA GLU A 614 -0.89 14.54 -40.60
C GLU A 614 -1.65 15.85 -40.84
N LYS A 615 -2.38 16.38 -39.82
CA LYS A 615 -3.19 17.63 -39.92
C LYS A 615 -4.28 17.56 -41.02
N ARG A 616 -4.78 16.37 -41.35
CA ARG A 616 -5.87 16.11 -42.30
C ARG A 616 -7.23 15.96 -41.63
N GLY A 617 -7.30 15.83 -40.30
CA GLY A 617 -8.52 15.59 -39.53
C GLY A 617 -8.56 16.27 -38.18
N PRO A 618 -9.72 16.30 -37.51
CA PRO A 618 -9.87 16.87 -36.18
C PRO A 618 -9.20 15.99 -35.12
N ASP A 619 -9.10 16.50 -33.88
CA ASP A 619 -8.65 15.67 -32.76
C ASP A 619 -9.58 14.46 -32.54
N VAL A 620 -9.04 13.38 -31.97
CA VAL A 620 -9.74 12.12 -31.79
C VAL A 620 -11.04 12.23 -30.99
N HIS A 621 -11.16 13.19 -30.08
CA HIS A 621 -12.37 13.37 -29.29
C HIS A 621 -13.47 14.07 -30.08
N ILE A 622 -13.12 14.99 -30.95
CA ILE A 622 -14.05 15.57 -31.93
C ILE A 622 -14.46 14.50 -32.96
N PHE A 623 -13.50 13.72 -33.49
CA PHE A 623 -13.81 12.62 -34.38
C PHE A 623 -14.81 11.62 -33.76
N ASN A 624 -14.56 11.19 -32.53
CA ASN A 624 -15.47 10.28 -31.79
C ASN A 624 -16.83 10.90 -31.52
N ALA A 625 -16.89 12.21 -31.23
CA ALA A 625 -18.16 12.94 -31.05
C ALA A 625 -18.99 12.90 -32.33
N CYS A 626 -18.37 13.17 -33.50
CA CYS A 626 -19.05 13.07 -34.80
C CYS A 626 -19.61 11.68 -35.06
N GLY A 627 -18.86 10.62 -34.75
CA GLY A 627 -19.32 9.23 -34.92
C GLY A 627 -20.48 8.87 -33.98
N LEU A 628 -20.40 9.31 -32.71
CA LEU A 628 -21.40 9.02 -31.68
C LEU A 628 -22.72 9.79 -31.88
N PHE A 629 -22.62 11.10 -32.20
CA PHE A 629 -23.76 12.02 -32.28
C PHE A 629 -24.22 12.32 -33.71
N ARG A 630 -23.50 11.79 -34.73
CA ARG A 630 -23.79 12.00 -36.15
C ARG A 630 -23.87 13.50 -36.52
N CYS A 631 -22.90 14.28 -36.03
CA CYS A 631 -22.75 15.71 -36.25
C CYS A 631 -21.46 16.00 -37.06
N ARG A 632 -21.31 17.21 -37.55
CA ARG A 632 -20.08 17.67 -38.21
C ARG A 632 -19.07 18.15 -37.17
N PRO A 633 -17.75 18.20 -37.47
CA PRO A 633 -16.73 18.67 -36.55
C PRO A 633 -16.98 20.08 -36.01
N GLU A 634 -17.53 20.97 -36.84
CA GLU A 634 -17.88 22.36 -36.48
C GLU A 634 -19.08 22.47 -35.51
N ASP A 635 -19.90 21.44 -35.39
CA ASP A 635 -21.03 21.38 -34.48
C ASP A 635 -20.63 20.87 -33.10
N VAL A 636 -19.40 20.37 -32.90
CA VAL A 636 -18.91 19.83 -31.64
C VAL A 636 -18.44 20.96 -30.70
N THR A 637 -19.27 21.29 -29.72
CA THR A 637 -18.93 22.26 -28.67
C THR A 637 -17.85 21.72 -27.71
N ASP A 638 -17.20 22.59 -26.96
CA ASP A 638 -16.25 22.21 -25.91
C ASP A 638 -16.89 21.29 -24.85
N GLU A 639 -18.18 21.50 -24.56
CA GLU A 639 -18.93 20.65 -23.62
C GLU A 639 -19.08 19.22 -24.17
N ILE A 640 -19.49 19.07 -25.43
CA ILE A 640 -19.60 17.78 -26.11
C ILE A 640 -18.25 17.08 -26.17
N ARG A 641 -17.21 17.82 -26.57
CA ARG A 641 -15.83 17.29 -26.63
C ARG A 641 -15.36 16.79 -25.27
N ASN A 642 -15.58 17.58 -24.20
CA ASN A 642 -15.20 17.22 -22.84
C ASN A 642 -16.01 16.02 -22.31
N PHE A 643 -17.31 15.94 -22.64
CA PHE A 643 -18.13 14.78 -22.35
C PHE A 643 -17.56 13.53 -23.01
N VAL A 644 -17.33 13.54 -24.31
CA VAL A 644 -16.82 12.38 -25.08
C VAL A 644 -15.44 11.97 -24.54
N LYS A 645 -14.56 12.92 -24.26
CA LYS A 645 -13.25 12.63 -23.68
C LYS A 645 -13.40 11.82 -22.38
N ARG A 646 -14.19 12.30 -21.43
CA ARG A 646 -14.35 11.63 -20.13
C ARG A 646 -15.12 10.31 -20.25
N PHE A 647 -16.11 10.26 -21.11
CA PHE A 647 -16.90 9.09 -21.42
C PHE A 647 -16.02 7.96 -21.99
N VAL A 648 -15.20 8.25 -23.00
CA VAL A 648 -14.27 7.28 -23.62
C VAL A 648 -13.22 6.80 -22.62
N TYR A 649 -12.70 7.69 -21.75
CA TYR A 649 -11.80 7.26 -20.68
C TYR A 649 -12.48 6.29 -19.70
N ALA A 650 -13.71 6.55 -19.30
CA ALA A 650 -14.45 5.64 -18.43
C ALA A 650 -14.70 4.26 -19.09
N LEU A 651 -15.02 4.24 -20.41
CA LEU A 651 -15.15 3.00 -21.18
C LEU A 651 -13.86 2.20 -21.28
N ASN A 652 -12.72 2.86 -21.36
CA ASN A 652 -11.41 2.20 -21.38
C ASN A 652 -11.19 1.37 -20.11
N TYR A 653 -11.77 1.82 -18.99
CA TYR A 653 -11.73 1.15 -17.68
C TYR A 653 -12.94 0.22 -17.44
N ASP A 654 -13.65 -0.19 -18.49
CA ASP A 654 -14.82 -1.11 -18.46
C ASP A 654 -15.98 -0.62 -17.57
N ALA A 655 -16.05 0.71 -17.33
CA ALA A 655 -17.16 1.28 -16.59
C ALA A 655 -18.50 1.01 -17.31
N GLN A 656 -19.47 0.53 -16.57
CA GLN A 656 -20.81 0.28 -17.07
C GLN A 656 -21.65 1.59 -17.07
N PRO A 657 -22.71 1.68 -17.87
CA PRO A 657 -23.50 2.91 -18.00
C PRO A 657 -23.95 3.54 -16.69
N PRO A 658 -24.41 2.80 -15.64
CA PRO A 658 -24.74 3.40 -14.36
C PRO A 658 -23.54 4.07 -13.67
N THR A 659 -22.35 3.41 -13.70
CA THR A 659 -21.12 3.95 -13.13
C THR A 659 -20.62 5.18 -13.89
N ILE A 660 -20.73 5.17 -15.23
CA ILE A 660 -20.39 6.32 -16.08
C ILE A 660 -21.29 7.49 -15.77
N TYR A 661 -22.61 7.26 -15.72
CA TYR A 661 -23.60 8.27 -15.37
C TYR A 661 -23.30 8.88 -13.99
N GLN A 662 -23.15 8.05 -12.96
CA GLN A 662 -22.82 8.49 -11.61
C GLN A 662 -21.54 9.33 -11.59
N THR A 663 -20.46 8.84 -12.21
CA THR A 663 -19.18 9.55 -12.26
C THR A 663 -19.29 10.91 -12.94
N LEU A 664 -19.96 10.98 -14.11
CA LEU A 664 -20.08 12.22 -14.88
C LEU A 664 -21.05 13.22 -14.23
N SER A 665 -22.15 12.76 -13.62
CA SER A 665 -23.11 13.59 -12.93
C SER A 665 -22.55 14.23 -11.66
N LEU A 666 -21.53 13.62 -11.03
CA LEU A 666 -20.84 14.16 -9.85
C LEU A 666 -19.77 15.21 -10.20
N LEU A 667 -19.40 15.37 -11.47
CA LEU A 667 -18.40 16.36 -11.86
C LEU A 667 -18.92 17.79 -11.71
N ARG A 668 -18.06 18.64 -11.12
CA ARG A 668 -18.38 20.04 -10.83
C ARG A 668 -17.27 20.96 -11.40
N ASP A 669 -17.68 22.18 -11.72
CA ASP A 669 -16.75 23.29 -12.01
C ASP A 669 -16.17 23.89 -10.70
N ASP A 670 -15.32 24.89 -10.82
CA ASP A 670 -14.71 25.58 -9.65
C ASP A 670 -15.72 26.31 -8.76
N LYS A 671 -16.98 26.46 -9.22
CA LYS A 671 -18.11 27.04 -8.47
C LYS A 671 -19.07 25.95 -7.97
N LEU A 672 -18.63 24.69 -7.99
CA LEU A 672 -19.41 23.51 -7.60
C LEU A 672 -20.69 23.27 -8.44
N ARG A 673 -20.81 23.89 -9.63
CA ARG A 673 -21.95 23.65 -10.53
C ARG A 673 -21.72 22.37 -11.35
N PRO A 674 -22.78 21.56 -11.60
CA PRO A 674 -22.65 20.37 -12.44
C PRO A 674 -22.01 20.70 -13.80
N LEU A 675 -21.03 19.92 -14.23
CA LEU A 675 -20.44 20.05 -15.57
C LEU A 675 -21.40 19.55 -16.67
N PHE A 676 -22.26 18.59 -16.33
CA PHE A 676 -23.24 18.02 -17.26
C PHE A 676 -24.64 18.05 -16.62
N PRO A 677 -25.30 19.23 -16.51
CA PRO A 677 -26.53 19.40 -15.74
C PRO A 677 -27.76 18.68 -16.34
N HIS A 678 -27.71 18.34 -17.61
CA HIS A 678 -28.82 17.68 -18.34
C HIS A 678 -28.55 16.22 -18.68
N LEU A 679 -27.42 15.65 -18.18
CA LEU A 679 -27.05 14.26 -18.44
C LEU A 679 -28.08 13.31 -17.84
N THR A 680 -28.53 12.31 -18.62
CA THR A 680 -29.44 11.27 -18.16
C THR A 680 -28.83 9.87 -18.39
N LEU A 681 -29.23 8.89 -17.58
CA LEU A 681 -28.78 7.50 -17.74
C LEU A 681 -29.13 6.92 -19.11
N PRO A 682 -30.35 7.10 -19.68
CA PRO A 682 -30.67 6.61 -21.04
C PRO A 682 -29.78 7.22 -22.14
N GLU A 683 -29.30 8.45 -21.99
CA GLU A 683 -28.33 9.05 -22.92
C GLU A 683 -26.98 8.39 -22.84
N VAL A 684 -26.49 8.11 -21.63
CA VAL A 684 -25.26 7.38 -21.40
C VAL A 684 -25.36 5.97 -22.00
N GLU A 685 -26.46 5.26 -21.79
CA GLU A 685 -26.69 3.92 -22.36
C GLU A 685 -26.72 3.93 -23.89
N ARG A 686 -27.38 4.91 -24.50
CA ARG A 686 -27.40 5.05 -25.98
C ARG A 686 -25.98 5.30 -26.50
N THR A 687 -25.23 6.19 -25.86
CA THR A 687 -23.86 6.53 -26.26
C THR A 687 -22.91 5.33 -26.06
N TYR A 688 -23.09 4.58 -24.97
CA TYR A 688 -22.37 3.33 -24.71
C TYR A 688 -22.57 2.28 -25.81
N ASN A 689 -23.81 2.04 -26.18
CA ASN A 689 -24.11 1.08 -27.24
C ASN A 689 -23.64 1.55 -28.62
N ALA A 690 -23.68 2.85 -28.90
CA ALA A 690 -23.15 3.44 -30.13
C ALA A 690 -21.61 3.28 -30.21
N TRP A 691 -20.89 3.48 -29.12
CA TRP A 691 -19.44 3.27 -29.05
C TRP A 691 -19.02 1.85 -29.43
N TRP A 692 -19.65 0.84 -28.82
CA TRP A 692 -19.29 -0.56 -29.10
C TRP A 692 -19.69 -1.02 -30.50
N LYS A 693 -20.67 -0.37 -31.11
CA LYS A 693 -20.97 -0.59 -32.53
C LYS A 693 -19.94 0.03 -33.47
N LEU A 694 -19.39 1.18 -33.08
CA LEU A 694 -18.35 1.87 -33.83
C LEU A 694 -17.00 1.15 -33.73
N HIS A 695 -16.66 0.58 -32.55
CA HIS A 695 -15.36 -0.03 -32.23
C HIS A 695 -15.49 -1.51 -31.80
N PRO A 696 -15.98 -2.42 -32.63
CA PRO A 696 -16.22 -3.83 -32.26
C PRO A 696 -14.94 -4.63 -32.00
N SER A 697 -13.80 -4.18 -32.55
CA SER A 697 -12.48 -4.79 -32.36
C SER A 697 -12.01 -4.77 -30.89
N ILE A 698 -12.39 -3.73 -30.12
CA ILE A 698 -11.95 -3.54 -28.73
C ILE A 698 -12.50 -4.64 -27.81
N PRO A 699 -13.82 -4.90 -27.72
CA PRO A 699 -14.33 -5.98 -26.88
C PRO A 699 -13.83 -7.36 -27.32
N ASP A 700 -13.61 -7.60 -28.62
CA ASP A 700 -13.06 -8.87 -29.10
C ASP A 700 -11.60 -9.06 -28.73
N TRP A 701 -10.80 -7.98 -28.74
CA TRP A 701 -9.44 -8.00 -28.21
C TRP A 701 -9.44 -8.31 -26.71
N LYS A 702 -10.30 -7.68 -25.90
CA LYS A 702 -10.41 -7.96 -24.46
C LYS A 702 -10.77 -9.42 -24.16
N LYS A 703 -11.67 -10.02 -24.94
CA LYS A 703 -11.99 -11.45 -24.82
C LYS A 703 -10.76 -12.33 -25.07
N ARG A 704 -10.00 -12.06 -26.15
CA ARG A 704 -8.77 -12.79 -26.48
C ARG A 704 -7.71 -12.63 -25.36
N LEU A 705 -7.59 -11.44 -24.77
CA LEU A 705 -6.68 -11.16 -23.66
C LEU A 705 -7.00 -12.02 -22.43
N ILE A 706 -8.27 -12.11 -22.03
CA ILE A 706 -8.73 -12.95 -20.92
C ILE A 706 -8.48 -14.43 -21.20
N GLN A 707 -8.72 -14.90 -22.42
CA GLN A 707 -8.42 -16.29 -22.81
C GLN A 707 -6.92 -16.59 -22.72
N SER A 708 -6.08 -15.67 -23.19
CA SER A 708 -4.62 -15.78 -23.12
C SER A 708 -4.13 -15.81 -21.66
N TRP A 709 -4.70 -14.97 -20.80
CA TRP A 709 -4.40 -15.00 -19.37
C TRP A 709 -4.75 -16.35 -18.73
N ARG A 710 -5.95 -16.89 -18.99
CA ARG A 710 -6.37 -18.20 -18.45
C ARG A 710 -5.43 -19.33 -18.84
N ALA A 711 -4.82 -19.25 -20.03
CA ALA A 711 -3.87 -20.23 -20.51
C ALA A 711 -2.46 -20.08 -19.92
N ARG A 712 -2.02 -18.85 -19.60
CA ARG A 712 -0.64 -18.53 -19.25
C ARG A 712 -0.45 -18.18 -17.76
N GLY A 713 -1.51 -17.76 -17.04
CA GLY A 713 -1.47 -17.31 -15.66
C GLY A 713 -0.92 -15.89 -15.49
N TYR A 714 -0.61 -15.17 -16.56
CA TYR A 714 -0.12 -13.79 -16.52
C TYR A 714 -0.56 -12.98 -17.74
N ILE A 715 -0.51 -11.66 -17.59
CA ILE A 715 -0.59 -10.70 -18.70
C ILE A 715 0.75 -9.99 -18.80
N ALA A 716 1.19 -9.68 -20.03
CA ALA A 716 2.42 -8.94 -20.28
C ALA A 716 2.14 -7.62 -21.00
N THR A 717 2.93 -6.56 -20.69
CA THR A 717 2.90 -5.32 -21.48
C THR A 717 3.44 -5.55 -22.89
N GLU A 718 3.07 -4.67 -23.84
CA GLU A 718 3.39 -4.91 -25.26
C GLU A 718 4.87 -4.74 -25.59
N TYR A 719 5.51 -3.68 -25.08
CA TYR A 719 6.89 -3.34 -25.47
C TYR A 719 7.93 -4.03 -24.58
N HIS A 720 7.94 -3.78 -23.27
CA HIS A 720 8.93 -4.35 -22.37
C HIS A 720 8.63 -5.79 -21.96
N LYS A 721 7.42 -6.32 -22.29
CA LYS A 721 6.99 -7.67 -21.87
C LYS A 721 7.02 -7.85 -20.35
N ARG A 722 6.74 -6.78 -19.59
CA ARG A 722 6.54 -6.83 -18.13
C ARG A 722 5.36 -7.73 -17.81
N LYS A 723 5.60 -8.80 -17.09
CA LYS A 723 4.57 -9.77 -16.71
C LYS A 723 3.93 -9.36 -15.38
N ARG A 724 2.62 -9.46 -15.34
CA ARG A 724 1.87 -9.44 -14.09
C ARG A 724 1.23 -10.81 -13.89
N PHE A 725 1.66 -11.48 -12.85
CA PHE A 725 1.07 -12.75 -12.42
C PHE A 725 -0.11 -12.46 -11.50
N PHE A 726 -1.19 -13.18 -11.71
CA PHE A 726 -2.40 -13.09 -10.93
C PHE A 726 -2.53 -14.33 -10.05
N ILE A 727 -2.89 -14.14 -8.77
CA ILE A 727 -2.94 -15.21 -7.77
C ILE A 727 -4.33 -15.42 -7.18
N GLY A 728 -5.35 -14.75 -7.71
CA GLY A 728 -6.76 -14.90 -7.34
C GLY A 728 -7.42 -13.57 -6.98
N GLY A 729 -8.72 -13.45 -7.25
CA GLY A 729 -9.51 -12.26 -6.95
C GLY A 729 -9.42 -11.15 -8.01
N GLU A 730 -8.94 -11.47 -9.22
CA GLU A 730 -8.77 -10.50 -10.29
C GLU A 730 -10.11 -10.17 -10.96
N SER A 731 -10.28 -8.88 -11.27
CA SER A 731 -11.40 -8.42 -12.10
C SER A 731 -11.03 -8.41 -13.60
N ALA A 732 -12.02 -8.64 -14.46
CA ALA A 732 -11.85 -8.49 -15.92
C ALA A 732 -11.39 -7.07 -16.29
N THR A 733 -11.81 -6.08 -15.52
CA THR A 733 -11.44 -4.66 -15.62
C THR A 733 -9.93 -4.46 -15.42
N GLU A 734 -9.35 -5.02 -14.35
CA GLU A 734 -7.90 -4.92 -14.09
C GLU A 734 -7.10 -5.58 -15.22
N MET A 735 -7.55 -6.74 -15.70
CA MET A 735 -6.91 -7.46 -16.80
C MET A 735 -6.96 -6.67 -18.11
N GLY A 736 -8.08 -6.02 -18.42
CA GLY A 736 -8.25 -5.19 -19.61
C GLY A 736 -7.38 -3.94 -19.59
N ASN A 737 -7.20 -3.34 -18.44
CA ASN A 737 -6.49 -2.05 -18.28
C ASN A 737 -4.97 -2.18 -18.24
N LEU A 738 -4.45 -3.30 -17.72
CA LEU A 738 -3.02 -3.48 -17.55
C LEU A 738 -2.20 -3.36 -18.86
N PRO A 739 -2.57 -3.99 -19.99
CA PRO A 739 -1.82 -3.83 -21.23
C PRO A 739 -1.81 -2.40 -21.76
N ILE A 740 -2.94 -1.69 -21.61
CA ILE A 740 -3.09 -0.30 -22.06
C ILE A 740 -2.19 0.62 -21.26
N GLN A 741 -2.34 0.60 -19.93
CA GLN A 741 -1.54 1.41 -19.02
C GLN A 741 -0.07 1.02 -19.07
N GLY A 742 0.22 -0.28 -19.20
CA GLY A 742 1.58 -0.78 -19.24
C GLY A 742 2.30 -0.40 -20.52
N ALA A 743 1.65 -0.50 -21.69
CA ALA A 743 2.24 -0.04 -22.95
C ALA A 743 2.52 1.48 -22.93
N SER A 744 1.59 2.26 -22.38
CA SER A 744 1.80 3.71 -22.20
C SER A 744 2.95 3.99 -21.25
N ALA A 745 3.08 3.23 -20.15
CA ALA A 745 4.17 3.37 -19.19
C ALA A 745 5.53 2.94 -19.78
N ASP A 746 5.56 1.87 -20.57
CA ASP A 746 6.78 1.43 -21.25
C ASP A 746 7.32 2.53 -22.17
N LEU A 747 6.46 3.17 -22.99
CA LEU A 747 6.83 4.31 -23.84
C LEU A 747 7.32 5.52 -23.04
N GLN A 748 6.61 5.85 -21.95
CA GLN A 748 7.02 6.95 -21.06
C GLN A 748 8.38 6.67 -20.42
N ASN A 749 8.62 5.43 -19.98
CA ASN A 749 9.88 5.01 -19.38
C ASN A 749 11.04 5.08 -20.40
N ASP A 750 10.82 4.68 -21.64
CA ASP A 750 11.82 4.79 -22.70
C ASP A 750 12.10 6.27 -23.05
N ALA A 751 11.07 7.11 -23.10
CA ALA A 751 11.24 8.55 -23.29
C ALA A 751 12.05 9.19 -22.15
N ILE A 752 11.79 8.82 -20.89
CA ILE A 752 12.55 9.28 -19.71
C ILE A 752 14.02 8.88 -19.83
N ARG A 753 14.31 7.62 -20.18
CA ARG A 753 15.68 7.11 -20.35
C ARG A 753 16.40 7.82 -21.49
N ALA A 754 15.72 8.01 -22.62
CA ALA A 754 16.26 8.76 -23.77
C ALA A 754 16.59 10.20 -23.41
N VAL A 755 15.65 10.93 -22.78
CA VAL A 755 15.86 12.31 -22.33
C VAL A 755 17.05 12.41 -21.40
N VAL A 756 17.17 11.54 -20.38
CA VAL A 756 18.30 11.59 -19.45
C VAL A 756 19.63 11.22 -20.11
N SER A 757 19.61 10.36 -21.13
CA SER A 757 20.79 10.04 -21.93
C SER A 757 21.26 11.22 -22.80
N MET A 758 20.33 11.93 -23.42
CA MET A 758 20.63 13.10 -24.29
C MET A 758 20.91 14.38 -23.50
N TYR A 759 20.21 14.55 -22.37
CA TYR A 759 20.30 15.71 -21.48
C TYR A 759 20.53 15.26 -20.03
N PRO A 760 21.78 14.92 -19.65
CA PRO A 760 22.14 14.43 -18.31
C PRO A 760 21.92 15.49 -17.24
N PHE A 761 21.72 15.03 -15.98
CA PHE A 761 21.59 15.92 -14.82
C PHE A 761 22.84 16.77 -14.61
N ASN A 762 22.64 18.07 -14.44
CA ASN A 762 23.66 19.02 -14.01
C ASN A 762 23.18 19.72 -12.72
N PHE A 763 23.64 19.23 -11.58
CA PHE A 763 23.19 19.70 -10.27
C PHE A 763 23.69 21.10 -9.93
N GLU A 764 24.86 21.54 -10.45
CA GLU A 764 25.39 22.88 -10.23
C GLU A 764 24.51 23.91 -10.93
N LYS A 765 24.14 23.67 -12.19
CA LYS A 765 23.27 24.54 -13.00
C LYS A 765 21.77 24.29 -12.74
N ARG A 766 21.41 23.32 -11.89
CA ARG A 766 20.00 22.93 -11.62
C ARG A 766 19.25 22.51 -12.89
N ARG A 767 19.89 21.72 -13.78
CA ARG A 767 19.36 21.29 -15.08
C ARG A 767 19.16 19.76 -15.11
N GLY A 768 18.10 19.33 -15.81
CA GLY A 768 17.77 17.91 -16.00
C GLY A 768 16.28 17.63 -15.92
N LEU A 769 15.89 16.37 -15.98
CA LEU A 769 14.51 15.92 -15.82
C LEU A 769 14.01 16.26 -14.40
N SER A 770 12.96 17.08 -14.29
CA SER A 770 12.48 17.61 -13.01
C SER A 770 11.16 17.00 -12.55
N ILE A 771 10.21 16.80 -13.48
CA ILE A 771 8.88 16.28 -13.15
C ILE A 771 8.50 15.20 -14.17
N ASN A 772 7.94 14.10 -13.66
CA ASN A 772 7.30 13.06 -14.44
C ASN A 772 5.79 13.02 -14.09
N GLY A 773 4.94 13.51 -15.00
CA GLY A 773 3.50 13.31 -14.99
C GLY A 773 3.13 11.89 -15.43
N HIS A 774 1.84 11.59 -15.57
CA HIS A 774 1.43 10.26 -16.05
C HIS A 774 1.73 10.04 -17.55
N ASP A 775 1.63 11.11 -18.32
CA ASP A 775 1.82 11.20 -19.76
C ASP A 775 2.66 12.41 -20.16
N GLN A 776 3.23 13.13 -19.20
CA GLN A 776 4.00 14.34 -19.36
C GLN A 776 5.38 14.24 -18.69
N ILE A 777 6.40 14.73 -19.34
CA ILE A 777 7.73 14.95 -18.76
C ILE A 777 8.06 16.44 -18.78
N VAL A 778 8.77 16.92 -17.74
CA VAL A 778 9.22 18.31 -17.64
C VAL A 778 10.72 18.34 -17.37
N VAL A 779 11.46 19.01 -18.24
CA VAL A 779 12.90 19.21 -18.14
C VAL A 779 13.18 20.66 -17.75
N GLU A 780 14.02 20.85 -16.76
CA GLU A 780 14.58 22.16 -16.42
C GLU A 780 15.89 22.34 -17.20
N CYS A 781 15.97 23.37 -18.07
CA CYS A 781 17.12 23.61 -18.92
C CYS A 781 17.44 25.10 -18.97
N GLY A 782 18.64 25.46 -19.49
CA GLY A 782 18.96 26.84 -19.73
C GLY A 782 18.07 27.47 -20.81
N GLU A 783 17.78 28.76 -20.71
CA GLU A 783 16.99 29.46 -21.72
C GLU A 783 17.61 29.35 -23.11
N ASP A 784 18.95 29.33 -23.19
CA ASP A 784 19.73 29.14 -24.41
C ASP A 784 19.71 27.75 -25.01
N GLU A 785 19.38 26.73 -24.17
CA GLU A 785 19.32 25.33 -24.59
C GLU A 785 17.89 24.86 -24.94
N ALA A 786 16.88 25.69 -24.70
CA ALA A 786 15.47 25.32 -24.77
C ALA A 786 15.02 24.75 -26.10
N GLU A 787 15.49 25.32 -27.24
CA GLU A 787 15.10 24.84 -28.57
C GLU A 787 15.75 23.47 -28.91
N ASP A 788 16.93 23.20 -28.39
CA ASP A 788 17.57 21.87 -28.55
C ASP A 788 16.91 20.81 -27.68
N VAL A 789 16.49 21.17 -26.45
CA VAL A 789 15.76 20.27 -25.56
C VAL A 789 14.34 19.96 -26.09
N LYS A 790 13.70 20.85 -26.83
CA LYS A 790 12.42 20.61 -27.50
C LYS A 790 12.50 19.64 -28.69
N ARG A 791 13.64 19.63 -29.40
CA ARG A 791 13.89 18.73 -30.54
C ARG A 791 14.18 17.30 -30.11
#